data_3d03aacbe6a623887c92c08705f47114
#
_entry.id   3d03aacbe6a623887c92c08705f47114
#
_cell.length_a   1.000
_cell.length_b   1.000
_cell.length_c   1.000
_cell.angle_alpha   90.00
_cell.angle_beta   90.00
_cell.angle_gamma   90.00
#
_symmetry.space_group_name_H-M   'P 1'
#
loop_
_entity.id
_entity.type
_entity.pdbx_description
1 polymer ?
#
loop_
_entity_poly.entity_id
_entity_poly.type
_entity_poly.pdbx_seq_one_letter_code
_entity_poly.pdbx_strand_id
1 'polypeptide(L)'
;MAVLASLGIWAAWPERASSTTQDAMVTVRSGPNGDLPVRLDTRLYLPRSASARAPAPAVLLAHGFGGTKESVRADAEDLADLGYAVLTYTARGFGRSGGQIHLNDPDYEVRDAQRLLDWLAARTDIRTDAAGDPRVGVVGGSYGGALALLLAAQDRRVDAIVPMITWNDLARSFLPESSGRPPVDGVFKKGWAGLFFGSGGTAGSGPGGLAGAGEGQRPDEPAGAPPAPQVSPAPGAGPGTAPGPGPAPAADPACGRFAEPVCAAYLRIATTGRADQAAVDLLRRSSPAPVLDRIKSPTLLIQGEADTLFPLSEADANARGIAAAGTPVRLAWFTGGHDGGSGPQSDQDRLNYLTAQWLGHYVKGEGEPPARTFTWSRIAGFDALDRGLVATGYSVADYPGVAGVASRTVPIEGAAQRIANPPAGNPAAISSVPFAGGLSRLLEVAAADLPGQHARFESAPLAEPVDVMGAPTVSIRAASPTGEAVLFVKLYDVAPDGAATLANGLVAPVRLRGLPADVSAAEPVTVTLPAIVRRVDAGHRLRVVVATSDQAYATPVEPAVYTVALGGDQVRLPTVEGEPIATPAAIWRWVLAGLLAAIVVGLLLVVGIGRRRRGRHDTAVHPGYAGIPLVVRHLRKEYADGFVAVSNVDFEVHPGQVVGLLGANGAGKTTALRVLMGLTQPTEG
;
A
#
# COMPACT_ATOMS: atom_id res chain seq x y z
N MET A 1 29.38 13.28 -27.38
CA MET A 1 28.78 12.22 -28.20
C MET A 1 29.13 10.82 -27.65
N ALA A 2 30.40 10.46 -27.39
CA ALA A 2 30.76 9.14 -26.86
C ALA A 2 30.16 8.81 -25.46
N VAL A 3 30.05 9.79 -24.56
CA VAL A 3 29.47 9.60 -23.21
C VAL A 3 27.97 9.40 -23.27
N LEU A 4 27.26 10.06 -24.20
CA LEU A 4 25.80 9.85 -24.39
C LEU A 4 25.52 8.51 -25.06
N ALA A 5 26.41 8.05 -25.93
CA ALA A 5 26.29 6.70 -26.54
C ALA A 5 26.56 5.59 -25.52
N SER A 6 27.51 5.77 -24.58
CA SER A 6 27.76 4.80 -23.52
C SER A 6 26.64 4.74 -22.49
N LEU A 7 25.98 5.87 -22.16
CA LEU A 7 24.80 5.90 -21.29
C LEU A 7 23.59 5.26 -21.98
N GLY A 8 23.39 5.45 -23.29
CA GLY A 8 22.34 4.81 -24.07
C GLY A 8 22.50 3.30 -24.19
N ILE A 9 23.75 2.81 -24.30
CA ILE A 9 24.05 1.36 -24.34
C ILE A 9 23.86 0.74 -22.95
N TRP A 10 24.18 1.48 -21.87
CA TRP A 10 23.98 1.02 -20.49
C TRP A 10 22.47 0.92 -20.14
N ALA A 11 21.66 1.88 -20.58
CA ALA A 11 20.21 1.89 -20.38
C ALA A 11 19.46 0.84 -21.25
N ALA A 12 20.07 0.35 -22.33
CA ALA A 12 19.50 -0.67 -23.21
C ALA A 12 19.98 -2.09 -22.90
N TRP A 13 20.86 -2.28 -21.89
CA TRP A 13 21.28 -3.61 -21.47
C TRP A 13 20.11 -4.25 -20.70
N PRO A 14 19.60 -5.43 -21.10
CA PRO A 14 18.57 -6.11 -20.33
C PRO A 14 19.11 -6.37 -18.94
N GLU A 15 18.46 -5.81 -17.92
CA GLU A 15 18.77 -6.10 -16.52
C GLU A 15 18.66 -7.63 -16.36
N ARG A 16 19.78 -8.25 -16.04
CA ARG A 16 19.76 -9.69 -15.72
C ARG A 16 18.98 -9.81 -14.42
N ALA A 17 17.86 -10.56 -14.46
CA ALA A 17 17.11 -10.88 -13.25
C ALA A 17 18.10 -11.28 -12.14
N SER A 18 18.02 -10.64 -11.00
CA SER A 18 18.92 -10.87 -9.86
C SER A 18 18.67 -12.24 -9.22
N SER A 19 17.52 -12.85 -9.51
CA SER A 19 17.08 -14.13 -8.98
C SER A 19 16.73 -15.14 -10.09
N THR A 20 16.66 -16.42 -9.72
CA THR A 20 16.11 -17.52 -10.50
C THR A 20 14.84 -18.03 -9.84
N THR A 21 13.88 -18.50 -10.64
CA THR A 21 12.61 -19.02 -10.11
C THR A 21 12.54 -20.55 -10.28
N GLN A 22 11.95 -21.21 -9.27
CA GLN A 22 11.71 -22.65 -9.25
C GLN A 22 10.27 -22.92 -8.84
N ASP A 23 9.43 -23.38 -9.76
CA ASP A 23 8.07 -23.83 -9.47
C ASP A 23 8.06 -25.28 -8.98
N ALA A 24 7.25 -25.56 -7.96
CA ALA A 24 7.07 -26.91 -7.43
C ALA A 24 5.65 -27.11 -6.87
N MET A 25 5.19 -28.36 -6.97
CA MET A 25 4.03 -28.84 -6.21
C MET A 25 4.52 -29.55 -4.97
N VAL A 26 4.55 -28.85 -3.84
CA VAL A 26 5.00 -29.39 -2.56
C VAL A 26 3.85 -30.13 -1.89
N THR A 27 4.04 -31.42 -1.58
CA THR A 27 3.07 -32.20 -0.81
C THR A 27 3.38 -32.05 0.68
N VAL A 28 2.44 -31.47 1.41
CA VAL A 28 2.52 -31.33 2.87
C VAL A 28 1.50 -32.22 3.56
N ARG A 29 1.68 -32.48 4.86
CA ARG A 29 0.73 -33.22 5.69
C ARG A 29 0.25 -32.34 6.81
N SER A 30 -1.07 -32.22 6.95
CA SER A 30 -1.75 -31.36 7.92
C SER A 30 -3.06 -32.01 8.40
N GLY A 31 -3.96 -31.24 8.96
CA GLY A 31 -5.17 -31.75 9.61
C GLY A 31 -4.92 -32.07 11.11
N PRO A 32 -5.98 -32.34 11.88
CA PRO A 32 -5.89 -32.52 13.32
C PRO A 32 -4.87 -33.59 13.74
N ASN A 33 -4.75 -34.67 12.97
CA ASN A 33 -3.79 -35.76 13.20
C ASN A 33 -2.47 -35.57 12.45
N GLY A 34 -2.34 -34.54 11.59
CA GLY A 34 -1.15 -34.33 10.77
C GLY A 34 -0.93 -35.36 9.64
N ASP A 35 -1.97 -36.08 9.23
CA ASP A 35 -1.92 -37.16 8.28
C ASP A 35 -2.58 -36.88 6.91
N LEU A 36 -3.32 -35.77 6.81
CA LEU A 36 -4.02 -35.40 5.59
C LEU A 36 -3.04 -34.78 4.56
N PRO A 37 -2.78 -35.43 3.42
CA PRO A 37 -1.91 -34.89 2.42
C PRO A 37 -2.61 -33.77 1.62
N VAL A 38 -1.89 -32.68 1.38
CA VAL A 38 -2.34 -31.60 0.49
C VAL A 38 -1.19 -31.19 -0.42
N ARG A 39 -1.47 -30.86 -1.68
CA ARG A 39 -0.48 -30.37 -2.65
C ARG A 39 -0.60 -28.87 -2.74
N LEU A 40 0.49 -28.17 -2.46
CA LEU A 40 0.57 -26.71 -2.54
C LEU A 40 1.39 -26.28 -3.77
N ASP A 41 0.83 -25.37 -4.55
CA ASP A 41 1.50 -24.76 -5.69
C ASP A 41 2.45 -23.65 -5.19
N THR A 42 3.76 -23.86 -5.33
CA THR A 42 4.80 -22.98 -4.78
C THR A 42 5.71 -22.43 -5.86
N ARG A 43 6.36 -21.28 -5.56
CA ARG A 43 7.48 -20.73 -6.32
C ARG A 43 8.55 -20.22 -5.38
N LEU A 44 9.78 -20.68 -5.60
CA LEU A 44 10.95 -20.16 -4.91
C LEU A 44 11.68 -19.18 -5.84
N TYR A 45 11.88 -17.97 -5.37
CA TYR A 45 12.76 -16.95 -5.95
C TYR A 45 14.11 -17.06 -5.24
N LEU A 46 15.13 -17.52 -5.93
CA LEU A 46 16.44 -17.76 -5.35
C LEU A 46 17.44 -16.74 -5.90
N PRO A 47 18.06 -15.91 -5.05
CA PRO A 47 19.11 -14.98 -5.45
C PRO A 47 20.23 -15.74 -6.18
N ARG A 48 20.79 -15.17 -7.25
CA ARG A 48 21.89 -15.80 -8.00
C ARG A 48 23.15 -16.03 -7.17
N SER A 49 23.31 -15.27 -6.08
CA SER A 49 24.39 -15.42 -5.10
C SER A 49 24.21 -16.64 -4.18
N ALA A 50 22.97 -17.14 -4.04
CA ALA A 50 22.67 -18.24 -3.14
C ALA A 50 23.21 -19.58 -3.67
N SER A 51 23.85 -20.33 -2.80
CA SER A 51 24.41 -21.65 -3.10
C SER A 51 24.68 -22.43 -1.80
N ALA A 52 25.03 -23.70 -1.91
CA ALA A 52 25.42 -24.50 -0.73
C ALA A 52 26.66 -23.93 0.02
N ARG A 53 27.50 -23.10 -0.62
CA ARG A 53 28.64 -22.43 0.00
C ARG A 53 28.30 -21.05 0.56
N ALA A 54 27.21 -20.43 0.08
CA ALA A 54 26.73 -19.13 0.49
C ALA A 54 25.20 -19.17 0.55
N PRO A 55 24.63 -19.87 1.54
CA PRO A 55 23.17 -20.03 1.64
C PRO A 55 22.49 -18.70 1.99
N ALA A 56 21.35 -18.42 1.35
CA ALA A 56 20.59 -17.20 1.58
C ALA A 56 19.59 -17.38 2.75
N PRO A 57 19.35 -16.33 3.55
CA PRO A 57 18.21 -16.31 4.46
C PRO A 57 16.91 -16.31 3.67
N ALA A 58 15.84 -16.87 4.25
CA ALA A 58 14.58 -17.04 3.56
C ALA A 58 13.50 -16.03 3.98
N VAL A 59 12.52 -15.85 3.11
CA VAL A 59 11.23 -15.23 3.44
C VAL A 59 10.11 -16.14 2.93
N LEU A 60 9.18 -16.50 3.81
CA LEU A 60 7.90 -17.08 3.43
C LEU A 60 6.92 -15.93 3.18
N LEU A 61 6.47 -15.78 1.94
CA LEU A 61 5.58 -14.70 1.53
C LEU A 61 4.18 -15.25 1.22
N ALA A 62 3.20 -14.85 2.03
CA ALA A 62 1.84 -15.37 1.98
C ALA A 62 0.86 -14.35 1.37
N HIS A 63 0.04 -14.80 0.42
CA HIS A 63 -0.95 -13.96 -0.27
C HIS A 63 -2.22 -13.69 0.57
N GLY A 64 -2.98 -12.66 0.21
CA GLY A 64 -4.30 -12.35 0.76
C GLY A 64 -5.39 -13.33 0.30
N PHE A 65 -6.59 -13.25 0.91
CA PHE A 65 -7.72 -14.12 0.55
C PHE A 65 -8.07 -13.98 -0.94
N GLY A 66 -8.31 -15.10 -1.60
CA GLY A 66 -8.61 -15.14 -3.03
C GLY A 66 -7.38 -15.05 -3.95
N GLY A 67 -6.21 -14.71 -3.41
CA GLY A 67 -4.96 -14.61 -4.14
C GLY A 67 -4.31 -15.96 -4.45
N THR A 68 -3.14 -15.88 -5.07
CA THR A 68 -2.27 -17.01 -5.41
C THR A 68 -0.80 -16.62 -5.22
N LYS A 69 0.13 -17.51 -5.41
CA LYS A 69 1.57 -17.21 -5.43
C LYS A 69 1.96 -16.10 -6.43
N GLU A 70 1.15 -15.91 -7.49
CA GLU A 70 1.38 -14.86 -8.48
C GLU A 70 0.96 -13.46 -7.97
N SER A 71 -0.01 -13.40 -7.05
CA SER A 71 -0.52 -12.13 -6.51
C SER A 71 0.54 -11.35 -5.71
N VAL A 72 1.59 -12.02 -5.25
CA VAL A 72 2.70 -11.45 -4.46
C VAL A 72 4.03 -11.51 -5.21
N ARG A 73 3.95 -11.59 -6.54
CA ARG A 73 5.13 -11.75 -7.39
C ARG A 73 6.08 -10.56 -7.31
N ALA A 74 5.56 -9.34 -7.41
CA ALA A 74 6.37 -8.13 -7.38
C ALA A 74 7.13 -8.01 -6.05
N ASP A 75 6.44 -8.22 -4.94
CA ASP A 75 7.05 -8.22 -3.60
C ASP A 75 8.13 -9.31 -3.45
N ALA A 76 7.89 -10.49 -4.05
CA ALA A 76 8.85 -11.57 -4.03
C ALA A 76 10.12 -11.24 -4.84
N GLU A 77 9.97 -10.59 -5.98
CA GLU A 77 11.08 -10.11 -6.81
C GLU A 77 11.89 -9.04 -6.05
N ASP A 78 11.22 -8.04 -5.44
CA ASP A 78 11.86 -7.00 -4.64
C ASP A 78 12.64 -7.57 -3.44
N LEU A 79 12.06 -8.52 -2.70
CA LEU A 79 12.74 -9.18 -1.59
C LEU A 79 13.91 -10.07 -2.07
N ALA A 80 13.77 -10.71 -3.22
CA ALA A 80 14.86 -11.49 -3.81
C ALA A 80 16.03 -10.60 -4.28
N ASP A 81 15.74 -9.41 -4.79
CA ASP A 81 16.73 -8.38 -5.13
C ASP A 81 17.48 -7.88 -3.89
N LEU A 82 16.81 -7.85 -2.75
CA LEU A 82 17.43 -7.60 -1.46
C LEU A 82 18.26 -8.79 -0.95
N GLY A 83 18.29 -9.94 -1.65
CA GLY A 83 19.14 -11.09 -1.33
C GLY A 83 18.49 -12.15 -0.44
N TYR A 84 17.16 -12.18 -0.35
CA TYR A 84 16.42 -13.26 0.32
C TYR A 84 16.05 -14.37 -0.68
N ALA A 85 16.06 -15.61 -0.23
CA ALA A 85 15.35 -16.69 -0.91
C ALA A 85 13.87 -16.60 -0.54
N VAL A 86 13.00 -16.24 -1.51
CA VAL A 86 11.59 -15.96 -1.22
C VAL A 86 10.74 -17.14 -1.70
N LEU A 87 10.05 -17.78 -0.76
CA LEU A 87 9.08 -18.83 -1.06
C LEU A 87 7.68 -18.22 -1.06
N THR A 88 7.08 -18.12 -2.25
CA THR A 88 5.65 -17.84 -2.41
C THR A 88 4.90 -19.16 -2.59
N TYR A 89 3.66 -19.21 -2.15
CA TYR A 89 2.81 -20.38 -2.35
C TYR A 89 1.34 -19.97 -2.45
N THR A 90 0.56 -20.78 -3.13
CA THR A 90 -0.89 -20.67 -3.14
C THR A 90 -1.43 -21.50 -1.99
N ALA A 91 -2.13 -20.86 -1.04
CA ALA A 91 -2.69 -21.52 0.12
C ALA A 91 -3.73 -22.58 -0.26
N ARG A 92 -3.97 -23.55 0.65
CA ARG A 92 -4.98 -24.59 0.45
C ARG A 92 -6.34 -23.98 0.10
N GLY A 93 -7.09 -24.66 -0.76
CA GLY A 93 -8.38 -24.19 -1.21
C GLY A 93 -8.33 -23.09 -2.28
N PHE A 94 -7.17 -22.50 -2.60
CA PHE A 94 -7.02 -21.47 -3.63
C PHE A 94 -6.28 -21.99 -4.87
N GLY A 95 -6.52 -21.32 -6.00
CA GLY A 95 -5.81 -21.54 -7.26
C GLY A 95 -5.64 -23.01 -7.62
N ARG A 96 -4.39 -23.44 -7.83
CA ARG A 96 -4.00 -24.81 -8.18
C ARG A 96 -3.69 -25.70 -6.98
N SER A 97 -3.68 -25.15 -5.77
CA SER A 97 -3.50 -25.92 -4.54
C SER A 97 -4.71 -26.76 -4.20
N GLY A 98 -4.47 -27.90 -3.59
CA GLY A 98 -5.51 -28.80 -3.10
C GLY A 98 -6.11 -28.35 -1.77
N GLY A 99 -6.98 -29.20 -1.21
CA GLY A 99 -7.61 -28.99 0.10
C GLY A 99 -8.76 -28.01 0.07
N GLN A 100 -9.24 -27.63 1.26
CA GLN A 100 -10.33 -26.68 1.47
C GLN A 100 -9.88 -25.55 2.37
N ILE A 101 -10.59 -24.40 2.34
CA ILE A 101 -10.29 -23.18 3.11
C ILE A 101 -10.84 -23.34 4.53
N HIS A 102 -9.95 -23.30 5.54
CA HIS A 102 -10.27 -23.38 6.97
C HIS A 102 -10.04 -22.05 7.70
N LEU A 103 -9.82 -20.94 6.96
CA LEU A 103 -9.60 -19.58 7.49
C LEU A 103 -8.34 -19.44 8.38
N ASN A 104 -7.20 -19.99 7.96
CA ASN A 104 -5.96 -20.02 8.74
C ASN A 104 -6.05 -20.84 10.05
N ASP A 105 -6.84 -21.90 10.03
CA ASP A 105 -6.93 -22.80 11.17
C ASP A 105 -5.56 -23.40 11.53
N PRO A 106 -5.23 -23.48 12.82
CA PRO A 106 -3.97 -24.06 13.33
C PRO A 106 -3.62 -25.45 12.81
N ASP A 107 -4.61 -26.32 12.61
CA ASP A 107 -4.37 -27.70 12.17
C ASP A 107 -4.24 -27.82 10.65
N TYR A 108 -4.60 -26.79 9.91
CA TYR A 108 -4.63 -26.81 8.45
C TYR A 108 -3.65 -25.82 7.83
N GLU A 109 -4.02 -24.57 7.58
CA GLU A 109 -3.17 -23.59 6.90
C GLU A 109 -1.89 -23.28 7.66
N VAL A 110 -1.96 -23.15 8.99
CA VAL A 110 -0.75 -22.88 9.79
C VAL A 110 0.19 -24.08 9.75
N ARG A 111 -0.35 -25.30 9.84
CA ARG A 111 0.45 -26.53 9.71
C ARG A 111 1.03 -26.70 8.31
N ASP A 112 0.31 -26.30 7.27
CA ASP A 112 0.86 -26.27 5.92
C ASP A 112 2.10 -25.36 5.85
N ALA A 113 2.00 -24.16 6.42
CA ALA A 113 3.12 -23.22 6.47
C ALA A 113 4.31 -23.79 7.27
N GLN A 114 4.08 -24.47 8.41
CA GLN A 114 5.14 -25.16 9.15
C GLN A 114 5.86 -26.19 8.26
N ARG A 115 5.13 -26.96 7.43
CA ARG A 115 5.72 -27.92 6.50
C ARG A 115 6.48 -27.26 5.36
N LEU A 116 6.09 -26.04 4.97
CA LEU A 116 6.90 -25.24 4.03
C LEU A 116 8.21 -24.75 4.67
N LEU A 117 8.23 -24.46 5.97
CA LEU A 117 9.49 -24.21 6.69
C LEU A 117 10.37 -25.46 6.74
N ASP A 118 9.79 -26.65 6.95
CA ASP A 118 10.54 -27.93 6.86
C ASP A 118 11.16 -28.11 5.48
N TRP A 119 10.41 -27.77 4.41
CA TRP A 119 10.88 -27.86 3.05
C TRP A 119 12.04 -26.88 2.75
N LEU A 120 11.96 -25.64 3.28
CA LEU A 120 13.06 -24.68 3.20
C LEU A 120 14.30 -25.16 3.94
N ALA A 121 14.15 -25.68 5.17
CA ALA A 121 15.24 -26.16 6.00
C ALA A 121 16.00 -27.38 5.40
N ALA A 122 15.32 -28.17 4.55
CA ALA A 122 15.92 -29.31 3.89
C ALA A 122 16.83 -28.91 2.69
N ARG A 123 16.87 -27.64 2.29
CA ARG A 123 17.64 -27.15 1.15
C ARG A 123 19.03 -26.69 1.57
N THR A 124 20.02 -26.98 0.76
CA THR A 124 21.42 -26.58 1.03
C THR A 124 21.72 -25.13 0.66
N ASP A 125 20.88 -24.50 -0.18
CA ASP A 125 20.99 -23.10 -0.61
C ASP A 125 20.23 -22.12 0.31
N ILE A 126 19.57 -22.64 1.34
CA ILE A 126 18.88 -21.85 2.39
C ILE A 126 19.74 -21.88 3.66
N ARG A 127 19.92 -20.69 4.27
CA ARG A 127 20.60 -20.52 5.54
C ARG A 127 19.77 -21.13 6.67
N THR A 128 20.42 -21.90 7.55
CA THR A 128 19.80 -22.50 8.73
C THR A 128 20.56 -22.08 9.97
N ASP A 129 19.86 -21.92 11.10
CA ASP A 129 20.45 -21.64 12.42
C ASP A 129 20.81 -22.94 13.14
N ALA A 130 20.04 -23.99 12.88
CA ALA A 130 20.26 -25.35 13.37
C ALA A 130 19.68 -26.37 12.36
N ALA A 131 19.91 -27.64 12.57
CA ALA A 131 19.30 -28.70 11.77
C ALA A 131 17.77 -28.63 11.82
N GLY A 132 17.12 -28.43 10.67
CA GLY A 132 15.67 -28.27 10.55
C GLY A 132 15.13 -26.87 10.89
N ASP A 133 16.01 -25.91 11.16
CA ASP A 133 15.68 -24.55 11.55
C ASP A 133 16.16 -23.55 10.49
N PRO A 134 15.32 -23.17 9.51
CA PRO A 134 15.71 -22.23 8.48
C PRO A 134 15.70 -20.80 9.05
N ARG A 135 16.70 -19.97 8.69
CA ARG A 135 16.69 -18.55 8.99
C ARG A 135 15.62 -17.86 8.14
N VAL A 136 14.46 -17.55 8.73
CA VAL A 136 13.27 -17.19 7.96
C VAL A 136 12.44 -16.05 8.56
N GLY A 137 12.13 -15.07 7.70
CA GLY A 137 11.06 -14.09 7.97
C GLY A 137 9.74 -14.54 7.36
N VAL A 138 8.61 -14.09 7.93
CA VAL A 138 7.28 -14.33 7.36
C VAL A 138 6.60 -13.00 7.08
N VAL A 139 6.18 -12.80 5.84
CA VAL A 139 5.55 -11.56 5.36
C VAL A 139 4.21 -11.89 4.72
N GLY A 140 3.19 -11.07 4.96
CA GLY A 140 1.91 -11.25 4.28
C GLY A 140 0.89 -10.19 4.61
N GLY A 141 -0.01 -9.94 3.66
CA GLY A 141 -1.13 -9.03 3.81
C GLY A 141 -2.45 -9.76 4.04
N SER A 142 -3.38 -9.17 4.78
CA SER A 142 -4.73 -9.68 4.99
C SER A 142 -4.71 -11.13 5.52
N TYR A 143 -5.19 -12.09 4.74
CA TYR A 143 -5.15 -13.52 5.05
C TYR A 143 -3.72 -14.00 5.36
N GLY A 144 -2.74 -13.58 4.53
CA GLY A 144 -1.31 -13.88 4.75
C GLY A 144 -0.74 -13.21 6.00
N GLY A 145 -1.25 -12.05 6.39
CA GLY A 145 -0.84 -11.36 7.61
C GLY A 145 -1.25 -12.10 8.88
N ALA A 146 -2.48 -12.60 8.91
CA ALA A 146 -2.93 -13.44 10.03
C ALA A 146 -2.20 -14.78 10.10
N LEU A 147 -1.89 -15.37 8.94
CA LEU A 147 -1.04 -16.55 8.90
C LEU A 147 0.34 -16.26 9.52
N ALA A 148 0.96 -15.11 9.22
CA ALA A 148 2.26 -14.74 9.80
C ALA A 148 2.20 -14.67 11.34
N LEU A 149 1.14 -14.07 11.91
CA LEU A 149 0.92 -14.00 13.35
C LEU A 149 0.70 -15.40 13.97
N LEU A 150 -0.19 -16.20 13.36
CA LEU A 150 -0.53 -17.54 13.87
C LEU A 150 0.65 -18.51 13.75
N LEU A 151 1.41 -18.43 12.63
CA LEU A 151 2.60 -19.25 12.44
C LEU A 151 3.68 -18.92 13.49
N ALA A 152 3.98 -17.63 13.69
CA ALA A 152 4.96 -17.19 14.69
C ALA A 152 4.56 -17.55 16.13
N ALA A 153 3.26 -17.63 16.42
CA ALA A 153 2.77 -18.09 17.72
C ALA A 153 2.96 -19.61 17.94
N GLN A 154 3.05 -20.40 16.86
CA GLN A 154 3.09 -21.86 16.92
C GLN A 154 4.42 -22.49 16.50
N ASP A 155 5.29 -21.72 15.81
CA ASP A 155 6.59 -22.19 15.34
C ASP A 155 7.71 -21.22 15.74
N ARG A 156 8.62 -21.70 16.57
CA ARG A 156 9.72 -20.90 17.11
C ARG A 156 10.84 -20.62 16.12
N ARG A 157 10.82 -21.27 14.97
CA ARG A 157 11.80 -21.08 13.88
C ARG A 157 11.59 -19.79 13.11
N VAL A 158 10.48 -19.07 13.33
CA VAL A 158 10.22 -17.78 12.68
C VAL A 158 11.05 -16.70 13.36
N ASP A 159 12.01 -16.09 12.64
CA ASP A 159 12.92 -15.08 13.18
C ASP A 159 12.28 -13.69 13.27
N ALA A 160 11.45 -13.30 12.29
CA ALA A 160 10.74 -12.02 12.29
C ALA A 160 9.46 -12.11 11.44
N ILE A 161 8.49 -11.26 11.75
CA ILE A 161 7.25 -11.19 10.96
C ILE A 161 6.88 -9.76 10.56
N VAL A 162 6.24 -9.65 9.38
CA VAL A 162 5.67 -8.40 8.87
C VAL A 162 4.21 -8.66 8.45
N PRO A 163 3.29 -8.75 9.40
CA PRO A 163 1.85 -8.87 9.12
C PRO A 163 1.27 -7.51 8.75
N MET A 164 0.50 -7.46 7.64
CA MET A 164 -0.08 -6.23 7.12
C MET A 164 -1.59 -6.37 6.97
N ILE A 165 -2.33 -5.26 7.20
CA ILE A 165 -3.80 -5.12 7.00
C ILE A 165 -4.57 -6.37 7.44
N THR A 166 -4.36 -6.81 8.67
CA THR A 166 -4.90 -8.09 9.14
C THR A 166 -5.63 -7.97 10.48
N TRP A 167 -6.28 -9.05 10.88
CA TRP A 167 -7.12 -9.09 12.08
C TRP A 167 -6.39 -9.50 13.35
N ASN A 168 -6.98 -9.14 14.46
CA ASN A 168 -6.68 -9.65 15.79
C ASN A 168 -7.67 -10.77 16.19
N ASP A 169 -8.98 -10.45 16.11
CA ASP A 169 -10.07 -11.40 16.42
C ASP A 169 -11.06 -11.39 15.24
N LEU A 170 -11.06 -12.47 14.45
CA LEU A 170 -11.88 -12.60 13.26
C LEU A 170 -13.38 -12.57 13.58
N ALA A 171 -13.76 -13.04 14.77
CA ALA A 171 -15.13 -12.91 15.23
C ALA A 171 -15.54 -11.45 15.45
N ARG A 172 -14.67 -10.62 16.06
CA ARG A 172 -14.90 -9.18 16.21
C ARG A 172 -14.87 -8.44 14.87
N SER A 173 -14.03 -8.88 13.94
CA SER A 173 -13.94 -8.25 12.61
C SER A 173 -15.22 -8.46 11.79
N PHE A 174 -15.82 -9.67 11.81
CA PHE A 174 -17.08 -9.95 11.11
C PHE A 174 -18.36 -9.63 11.89
N LEU A 175 -18.25 -9.54 13.20
CA LEU A 175 -19.34 -9.24 14.13
C LEU A 175 -18.92 -8.07 15.03
N PRO A 176 -18.60 -6.90 14.46
CA PRO A 176 -18.18 -5.76 15.24
C PRO A 176 -19.27 -5.29 16.19
N GLU A 177 -18.83 -4.85 17.37
CA GLU A 177 -19.66 -4.29 18.42
C GLU A 177 -18.88 -3.15 19.11
N SER A 178 -19.41 -1.94 19.02
CA SER A 178 -18.70 -0.71 19.38
C SER A 178 -19.02 -0.18 20.78
N SER A 179 -19.81 -0.93 21.59
CA SER A 179 -20.11 -0.60 23.00
C SER A 179 -19.39 -1.49 24.02
N GLY A 180 -18.45 -2.34 23.57
CA GLY A 180 -17.64 -3.20 24.43
C GLY A 180 -18.26 -4.56 24.74
N ARG A 181 -19.37 -4.92 24.11
CA ARG A 181 -20.01 -6.25 24.26
C ARG A 181 -19.26 -7.34 23.51
N PRO A 182 -19.51 -8.64 23.81
CA PRO A 182 -18.88 -9.73 23.10
C PRO A 182 -19.38 -9.87 21.64
N PRO A 183 -18.61 -10.51 20.74
CA PRO A 183 -18.95 -10.65 19.31
C PRO A 183 -20.28 -11.41 19.05
N VAL A 184 -20.76 -12.25 19.96
CA VAL A 184 -22.06 -12.90 19.84
C VAL A 184 -23.21 -11.89 19.82
N ASP A 185 -23.02 -10.71 20.38
CA ASP A 185 -23.94 -9.57 20.33
C ASP A 185 -23.63 -8.60 19.17
N GLY A 186 -22.60 -8.87 18.37
CA GLY A 186 -22.16 -8.01 17.30
C GLY A 186 -23.10 -7.96 16.11
N VAL A 187 -22.83 -7.02 15.21
CA VAL A 187 -23.61 -6.78 13.98
C VAL A 187 -22.87 -7.39 12.79
N PHE A 188 -23.51 -8.33 12.11
CA PHE A 188 -22.88 -9.07 11.02
C PHE A 188 -22.50 -8.17 9.83
N LYS A 189 -21.23 -8.19 9.44
CA LYS A 189 -20.66 -7.47 8.30
C LYS A 189 -20.93 -8.23 6.99
N LYS A 190 -22.21 -8.23 6.58
CA LYS A 190 -22.73 -9.04 5.46
C LYS A 190 -22.08 -8.70 4.10
N GLY A 191 -21.69 -7.43 3.89
CA GLY A 191 -21.07 -7.00 2.64
C GLY A 191 -19.75 -7.72 2.38
N TRP A 192 -18.83 -7.69 3.33
CA TRP A 192 -17.55 -8.40 3.24
C TRP A 192 -17.70 -9.92 3.21
N ALA A 193 -18.54 -10.47 4.09
CA ALA A 193 -18.78 -11.92 4.13
C ALA A 193 -19.39 -12.42 2.81
N GLY A 194 -20.38 -11.70 2.26
CA GLY A 194 -20.98 -12.03 0.96
C GLY A 194 -19.98 -12.00 -0.19
N LEU A 195 -19.04 -11.06 -0.16
CA LEU A 195 -17.98 -10.98 -1.15
C LEU A 195 -17.06 -12.21 -1.11
N PHE A 196 -16.58 -12.62 0.08
CA PHE A 196 -15.71 -13.79 0.23
C PHE A 196 -16.40 -15.10 -0.16
N PHE A 197 -17.65 -15.31 0.25
CA PHE A 197 -18.41 -16.52 -0.06
C PHE A 197 -18.98 -16.49 -1.48
N GLY A 198 -19.38 -15.32 -1.98
CA GLY A 198 -19.91 -15.17 -3.35
C GLY A 198 -18.86 -15.44 -4.43
N SER A 199 -17.58 -15.15 -4.14
CA SER A 199 -16.46 -15.49 -5.02
C SER A 199 -16.12 -16.99 -5.01
N GLY A 200 -16.69 -17.79 -4.12
CA GLY A 200 -16.43 -19.23 -3.99
C GLY A 200 -14.93 -19.57 -3.77
N GLY A 201 -14.13 -18.62 -3.29
CA GLY A 201 -12.69 -18.76 -3.20
C GLY A 201 -11.96 -18.60 -4.55
N THR A 202 -12.67 -18.16 -5.61
CA THR A 202 -12.13 -18.00 -6.97
C THR A 202 -11.92 -16.55 -7.37
N ALA A 203 -12.03 -15.58 -6.44
CA ALA A 203 -11.83 -14.16 -6.75
C ALA A 203 -10.40 -13.95 -7.25
N GLY A 204 -10.27 -13.77 -8.53
CA GLY A 204 -9.04 -13.26 -9.14
C GLY A 204 -8.79 -11.84 -8.64
N SER A 205 -7.53 -11.50 -8.39
CA SER A 205 -7.03 -10.15 -8.13
C SER A 205 -7.73 -9.36 -7.01
N GLY A 206 -7.66 -9.87 -5.77
CA GLY A 206 -7.77 -9.00 -4.60
C GLY A 206 -6.41 -8.34 -4.33
N PRO A 207 -6.37 -7.14 -3.70
CA PRO A 207 -5.12 -6.47 -3.35
C PRO A 207 -4.40 -7.27 -2.26
N GLY A 208 -3.40 -8.03 -2.62
CA GLY A 208 -2.70 -8.97 -1.72
C GLY A 208 -1.19 -8.96 -1.80
N GLY A 209 -0.59 -7.99 -2.48
CA GLY A 209 0.85 -7.74 -2.44
C GLY A 209 1.22 -6.63 -1.45
N LEU A 210 2.50 -6.48 -1.12
CA LEU A 210 3.06 -5.31 -0.42
C LEU A 210 2.67 -4.02 -1.16
N ALA A 211 2.54 -4.11 -2.49
CA ALA A 211 2.03 -3.10 -3.39
C ALA A 211 0.66 -3.51 -3.95
N GLY A 212 -0.36 -3.63 -3.09
CA GLY A 212 -1.71 -3.97 -3.51
C GLY A 212 -2.29 -2.93 -4.48
N ALA A 213 -2.49 -3.32 -5.73
CA ALA A 213 -3.18 -2.62 -6.83
C ALA A 213 -2.47 -1.40 -7.44
N GLY A 214 -1.76 -1.62 -8.51
CA GLY A 214 -1.19 -0.61 -9.39
C GLY A 214 -0.64 -1.14 -10.70
N GLU A 215 -1.08 -2.28 -11.20
CA GLU A 215 -0.86 -2.58 -12.61
C GLU A 215 -1.87 -1.80 -13.46
N GLY A 216 -1.49 -0.54 -13.76
CA GLY A 216 -1.93 0.10 -14.98
C GLY A 216 -1.46 -0.76 -16.14
N GLN A 217 -2.40 -1.42 -16.82
CA GLN A 217 -2.15 -2.08 -18.09
C GLN A 217 -1.29 -1.18 -18.97
N ARG A 218 -0.11 -1.65 -19.33
CA ARG A 218 0.66 -1.04 -20.41
C ARG A 218 -0.17 -1.13 -21.69
N PRO A 219 -0.27 -0.04 -22.49
CA PRO A 219 -1.18 0.02 -23.64
C PRO A 219 -0.80 -0.82 -24.86
N ASP A 220 0.18 -1.69 -24.81
CA ASP A 220 0.81 -2.29 -25.99
C ASP A 220 0.77 -3.84 -26.04
N GLU A 221 -0.23 -4.50 -25.46
CA GLU A 221 -0.44 -5.93 -25.76
C GLU A 221 -1.79 -6.12 -26.48
N PRO A 222 -1.81 -6.67 -27.71
CA PRO A 222 -3.05 -6.90 -28.43
C PRO A 222 -3.85 -8.02 -27.77
N ALA A 223 -5.14 -7.76 -27.55
CA ALA A 223 -6.11 -8.71 -27.00
C ALA A 223 -6.08 -10.03 -27.78
N GLY A 224 -5.66 -11.10 -27.10
CA GLY A 224 -5.73 -12.46 -27.62
C GLY A 224 -7.17 -12.90 -27.84
N ALA A 225 -7.46 -13.49 -28.99
CA ALA A 225 -8.74 -14.02 -29.38
C ALA A 225 -9.24 -15.11 -28.39
N PRO A 226 -10.56 -15.25 -28.21
CA PRO A 226 -11.14 -16.28 -27.33
C PRO A 226 -10.81 -17.70 -27.85
N PRO A 227 -10.54 -18.67 -26.95
CA PRO A 227 -10.24 -20.04 -27.37
C PRO A 227 -11.47 -20.70 -28.01
N ALA A 228 -11.23 -21.34 -29.15
CA ALA A 228 -12.21 -22.13 -29.86
C ALA A 228 -12.63 -23.38 -29.03
N PRO A 229 -13.86 -23.87 -29.19
CA PRO A 229 -14.35 -25.03 -28.44
C PRO A 229 -13.57 -26.30 -28.83
N GLN A 230 -12.96 -26.96 -27.84
CA GLN A 230 -12.28 -28.25 -28.03
C GLN A 230 -13.28 -29.39 -28.14
N VAL A 231 -13.26 -30.06 -29.26
CA VAL A 231 -13.95 -31.32 -29.50
C VAL A 231 -13.13 -32.46 -28.89
N SER A 232 -13.72 -33.22 -27.96
CA SER A 232 -13.10 -34.38 -27.34
C SER A 232 -12.99 -35.55 -28.34
N PRO A 233 -11.82 -36.24 -28.47
CA PRO A 233 -11.76 -37.50 -29.12
C PRO A 233 -12.12 -38.69 -28.21
N ALA A 234 -12.77 -39.69 -28.74
CA ALA A 234 -13.22 -40.92 -28.09
C ALA A 234 -12.08 -41.82 -27.56
N PRO A 235 -12.35 -42.71 -26.58
CA PRO A 235 -11.35 -43.39 -25.80
C PRO A 235 -10.74 -44.61 -26.53
N GLY A 236 -9.41 -44.63 -26.63
CA GLY A 236 -8.64 -45.82 -26.99
C GLY A 236 -8.06 -46.45 -25.73
N ALA A 237 -8.29 -47.77 -25.57
CA ALA A 237 -7.80 -48.55 -24.44
C ALA A 237 -6.29 -48.84 -24.54
N GLY A 238 -5.55 -48.62 -23.46
CA GLY A 238 -4.15 -49.03 -23.24
C GLY A 238 -3.91 -49.38 -21.76
N PRO A 239 -2.97 -50.28 -21.41
CA PRO A 239 -3.01 -51.05 -20.17
C PRO A 239 -2.31 -50.41 -18.99
N GLY A 240 -2.96 -50.53 -17.83
CA GLY A 240 -2.36 -50.73 -16.51
C GLY A 240 -1.48 -49.60 -15.94
N THR A 241 -2.11 -48.63 -15.24
CA THR A 241 -1.41 -47.83 -14.24
C THR A 241 -2.12 -47.97 -12.89
N ALA A 242 -1.33 -48.01 -11.80
CA ALA A 242 -1.78 -48.13 -10.42
C ALA A 242 -2.83 -47.10 -10.05
N PRO A 243 -3.73 -47.38 -9.09
CA PRO A 243 -4.79 -46.44 -8.72
C PRO A 243 -4.18 -45.16 -8.13
N GLY A 244 -4.37 -44.07 -8.85
CA GLY A 244 -4.11 -42.73 -8.35
C GLY A 244 -5.06 -42.41 -7.18
N PRO A 245 -4.71 -41.48 -6.28
CA PRO A 245 -5.59 -41.07 -5.21
C PRO A 245 -6.94 -40.66 -5.80
N GLY A 246 -8.01 -41.18 -5.22
CA GLY A 246 -9.39 -40.92 -5.67
C GLY A 246 -9.71 -39.43 -5.82
N PRO A 247 -10.73 -39.09 -6.63
CA PRO A 247 -11.14 -37.71 -6.79
C PRO A 247 -11.45 -37.11 -5.43
N ALA A 248 -10.94 -35.89 -5.19
CA ALA A 248 -11.33 -35.10 -4.01
C ALA A 248 -12.88 -35.08 -3.94
N PRO A 249 -13.48 -35.16 -2.74
CA PRO A 249 -14.92 -35.10 -2.58
C PRO A 249 -15.44 -33.89 -3.35
N ALA A 250 -16.50 -34.08 -4.13
CA ALA A 250 -17.12 -33.01 -4.91
C ALA A 250 -17.48 -31.88 -3.95
N ALA A 251 -16.94 -30.69 -4.19
CA ALA A 251 -17.25 -29.51 -3.37
C ALA A 251 -18.76 -29.29 -3.38
N ASP A 252 -19.36 -29.09 -2.21
CA ASP A 252 -20.75 -28.69 -2.11
C ASP A 252 -20.91 -27.37 -2.91
N PRO A 253 -21.77 -27.31 -3.93
CA PRO A 253 -21.97 -26.10 -4.72
C PRO A 253 -22.33 -24.87 -3.88
N ALA A 254 -22.94 -25.04 -2.71
CA ALA A 254 -23.29 -23.97 -1.80
C ALA A 254 -22.08 -23.44 -1.01
N CYS A 255 -21.03 -24.25 -0.85
CA CYS A 255 -19.85 -23.94 -0.02
C CYS A 255 -18.60 -23.60 -0.83
N GLY A 256 -18.61 -23.83 -2.14
CA GLY A 256 -17.44 -23.62 -2.98
C GLY A 256 -16.21 -24.39 -2.47
N ARG A 257 -15.12 -23.68 -2.20
CA ARG A 257 -13.85 -24.27 -1.70
C ARG A 257 -13.69 -24.18 -0.17
N PHE A 258 -14.69 -23.68 0.56
CA PHE A 258 -14.64 -23.64 2.01
C PHE A 258 -14.85 -25.01 2.65
N ALA A 259 -14.19 -25.23 3.78
CA ALA A 259 -14.46 -26.40 4.61
C ALA A 259 -15.89 -26.36 5.17
N GLU A 260 -16.49 -27.53 5.34
CA GLU A 260 -17.88 -27.66 5.77
C GLU A 260 -18.18 -26.86 7.06
N PRO A 261 -17.39 -26.90 8.15
CA PRO A 261 -17.68 -26.14 9.37
C PRO A 261 -17.71 -24.61 9.13
N VAL A 262 -16.84 -24.10 8.25
CA VAL A 262 -16.79 -22.68 7.89
C VAL A 262 -18.03 -22.28 7.11
N CYS A 263 -18.40 -23.09 6.11
CA CYS A 263 -19.59 -22.88 5.32
C CYS A 263 -20.87 -22.92 6.16
N ALA A 264 -21.03 -23.93 7.01
CA ALA A 264 -22.16 -24.05 7.90
C ALA A 264 -22.30 -22.86 8.88
N ALA A 265 -21.18 -22.37 9.42
CA ALA A 265 -21.19 -21.17 10.25
C ALA A 265 -21.63 -19.93 9.45
N TYR A 266 -21.09 -19.75 8.24
CA TYR A 266 -21.50 -18.65 7.36
C TYR A 266 -23.00 -18.68 7.04
N LEU A 267 -23.53 -19.83 6.60
CA LEU A 267 -24.93 -19.98 6.25
C LEU A 267 -25.85 -19.65 7.43
N ARG A 268 -25.53 -20.11 8.64
CA ARG A 268 -26.29 -19.76 9.84
C ARG A 268 -26.29 -18.26 10.12
N ILE A 269 -25.10 -17.61 10.06
CA ILE A 269 -24.99 -16.17 10.31
C ILE A 269 -25.69 -15.38 9.20
N ALA A 270 -25.52 -15.77 7.93
CA ALA A 270 -26.10 -15.07 6.78
C ALA A 270 -27.65 -15.13 6.78
N THR A 271 -28.24 -16.25 7.26
CA THR A 271 -29.70 -16.41 7.33
C THR A 271 -30.33 -15.71 8.54
N THR A 272 -29.60 -15.64 9.67
CA THR A 272 -30.15 -15.10 10.93
C THR A 272 -29.70 -13.67 11.23
N GLY A 273 -28.62 -13.19 10.57
CA GLY A 273 -27.93 -11.94 10.90
C GLY A 273 -27.24 -11.97 12.26
N ARG A 274 -27.09 -13.17 12.87
CA ARG A 274 -26.56 -13.39 14.22
C ARG A 274 -25.60 -14.57 14.23
N ALA A 275 -24.55 -14.49 15.05
CA ALA A 275 -23.69 -15.63 15.33
C ALA A 275 -24.15 -16.36 16.59
N ASP A 276 -24.01 -17.69 16.59
CA ASP A 276 -24.03 -18.49 17.78
C ASP A 276 -22.59 -18.62 18.37
N GLN A 277 -22.49 -19.16 19.58
CA GLN A 277 -21.20 -19.33 20.25
C GLN A 277 -20.26 -20.25 19.45
N ALA A 278 -20.80 -21.28 18.79
CA ALA A 278 -19.99 -22.19 17.98
C ALA A 278 -19.34 -21.50 16.76
N ALA A 279 -20.07 -20.58 16.11
CA ALA A 279 -19.51 -19.77 15.04
C ALA A 279 -18.44 -18.78 15.55
N VAL A 280 -18.68 -18.14 16.70
CA VAL A 280 -17.68 -17.28 17.36
C VAL A 280 -16.43 -18.06 17.71
N ASP A 281 -16.55 -19.27 18.28
CA ASP A 281 -15.42 -20.12 18.65
C ASP A 281 -14.61 -20.58 17.43
N LEU A 282 -15.31 -20.92 16.31
CA LEU A 282 -14.65 -21.26 15.06
C LEU A 282 -13.82 -20.08 14.52
N LEU A 283 -14.39 -18.87 14.48
CA LEU A 283 -13.68 -17.67 14.01
C LEU A 283 -12.51 -17.31 14.94
N ARG A 284 -12.66 -17.48 16.26
CA ARG A 284 -11.61 -17.24 17.23
C ARG A 284 -10.45 -18.23 17.12
N ARG A 285 -10.72 -19.48 16.74
CA ARG A 285 -9.68 -20.48 16.48
C ARG A 285 -8.75 -20.04 15.34
N SER A 286 -9.26 -19.26 14.41
CA SER A 286 -8.55 -18.65 13.28
C SER A 286 -8.04 -17.24 13.58
N SER A 287 -7.89 -16.88 14.86
CA SER A 287 -7.54 -15.53 15.31
C SER A 287 -6.24 -15.50 16.11
N PRO A 288 -5.39 -14.49 15.92
CA PRO A 288 -4.18 -14.28 16.73
C PRO A 288 -4.46 -13.97 18.19
N ALA A 289 -5.58 -13.31 18.53
CA ALA A 289 -5.88 -12.81 19.86
C ALA A 289 -5.62 -13.81 21.02
N PRO A 290 -6.00 -15.11 20.91
CA PRO A 290 -5.77 -16.06 21.99
C PRO A 290 -4.31 -16.52 22.17
N VAL A 291 -3.43 -16.19 21.21
CA VAL A 291 -2.06 -16.75 21.13
C VAL A 291 -0.95 -15.69 20.99
N LEU A 292 -1.28 -14.41 21.12
CA LEU A 292 -0.32 -13.30 20.99
C LEU A 292 0.83 -13.39 21.99
N ASP A 293 0.61 -13.90 23.18
CA ASP A 293 1.61 -14.12 24.24
C ASP A 293 2.68 -15.12 23.84
N ARG A 294 2.40 -15.98 22.86
CA ARG A 294 3.30 -16.99 22.33
C ARG A 294 4.23 -16.44 21.24
N ILE A 295 3.92 -15.31 20.64
CA ILE A 295 4.75 -14.69 19.60
C ILE A 295 6.04 -14.18 20.26
N LYS A 296 7.19 -14.70 19.82
CA LYS A 296 8.53 -14.25 20.26
C LYS A 296 9.33 -13.63 19.11
N SER A 297 8.83 -13.77 17.90
CA SER A 297 9.42 -13.17 16.71
C SER A 297 9.18 -11.66 16.70
N PRO A 298 10.21 -10.82 16.60
CA PRO A 298 10.06 -9.37 16.37
C PRO A 298 9.06 -9.08 15.28
N THR A 299 8.13 -8.15 15.54
CA THR A 299 6.95 -7.94 14.71
C THR A 299 6.86 -6.51 14.21
N LEU A 300 6.81 -6.30 12.89
CA LEU A 300 6.44 -5.04 12.25
C LEU A 300 4.99 -5.14 11.77
N LEU A 301 4.07 -4.49 12.49
CA LEU A 301 2.65 -4.40 12.11
C LEU A 301 2.42 -3.22 11.17
N ILE A 302 1.79 -3.48 10.02
CA ILE A 302 1.40 -2.44 9.05
C ILE A 302 -0.12 -2.47 8.89
N GLN A 303 -0.80 -1.35 9.13
CA GLN A 303 -2.27 -1.29 9.06
C GLN A 303 -2.76 -0.12 8.24
N GLY A 304 -3.79 -0.36 7.41
CA GLY A 304 -4.44 0.66 6.59
C GLY A 304 -5.44 1.50 7.37
N GLU A 305 -5.45 2.80 7.12
CA GLU A 305 -6.42 3.75 7.68
C GLU A 305 -7.78 3.63 6.98
N ALA A 306 -7.76 3.33 5.67
CA ALA A 306 -8.95 3.11 4.86
C ALA A 306 -9.27 1.60 4.76
N ASP A 307 -9.63 1.01 5.90
CA ASP A 307 -9.90 -0.42 6.02
C ASP A 307 -11.16 -0.67 6.85
N THR A 308 -12.28 -0.91 6.16
CA THR A 308 -13.55 -1.24 6.82
C THR A 308 -13.66 -2.72 7.17
N LEU A 309 -12.78 -3.58 6.61
CA LEU A 309 -12.73 -5.00 6.97
C LEU A 309 -11.99 -5.19 8.29
N PHE A 310 -10.73 -4.71 8.38
CA PHE A 310 -9.87 -4.79 9.54
C PHE A 310 -9.40 -3.39 9.94
N PRO A 311 -10.17 -2.67 10.75
CA PRO A 311 -9.83 -1.31 11.13
C PRO A 311 -8.57 -1.25 12.01
N LEU A 312 -8.03 -0.05 12.20
CA LEU A 312 -6.79 0.22 12.96
C LEU A 312 -6.79 -0.40 14.37
N SER A 313 -7.96 -0.63 14.96
CA SER A 313 -8.11 -1.31 16.25
C SER A 313 -7.61 -2.77 16.26
N GLU A 314 -7.59 -3.45 15.11
CA GLU A 314 -7.07 -4.82 15.00
C GLU A 314 -5.54 -4.83 15.19
N ALA A 315 -4.84 -3.91 14.53
CA ALA A 315 -3.39 -3.76 14.71
C ALA A 315 -3.03 -3.25 16.11
N ASP A 316 -3.83 -2.34 16.70
CA ASP A 316 -3.67 -1.90 18.09
C ASP A 316 -3.74 -3.07 19.07
N ALA A 317 -4.74 -3.93 18.92
CA ALA A 317 -4.90 -5.10 19.78
C ALA A 317 -3.74 -6.11 19.62
N ASN A 318 -3.29 -6.36 18.38
CA ASN A 318 -2.12 -7.18 18.09
C ASN A 318 -0.85 -6.59 18.71
N ALA A 319 -0.60 -5.30 18.50
CA ALA A 319 0.59 -4.62 19.03
C ALA A 319 0.65 -4.69 20.55
N ARG A 320 -0.46 -4.39 21.23
CA ARG A 320 -0.52 -4.44 22.69
C ARG A 320 -0.32 -5.85 23.25
N GLY A 321 -0.93 -6.86 22.63
CA GLY A 321 -0.79 -8.25 23.07
C GLY A 321 0.64 -8.77 22.90
N ILE A 322 1.28 -8.48 21.76
CA ILE A 322 2.67 -8.87 21.48
C ILE A 322 3.65 -8.11 22.39
N ALA A 323 3.47 -6.80 22.58
CA ALA A 323 4.30 -5.98 23.46
C ALA A 323 4.18 -6.43 24.92
N ALA A 324 2.98 -6.78 25.40
CA ALA A 324 2.75 -7.31 26.75
C ALA A 324 3.50 -8.63 27.00
N ALA A 325 3.77 -9.43 25.95
CA ALA A 325 4.59 -10.63 26.01
C ALA A 325 6.12 -10.35 26.00
N GLY A 326 6.52 -9.07 25.97
CA GLY A 326 7.91 -8.63 25.96
C GLY A 326 8.59 -8.72 24.59
N THR A 327 7.84 -9.01 23.51
CA THR A 327 8.38 -9.13 22.16
C THR A 327 8.51 -7.75 21.52
N PRO A 328 9.63 -7.46 20.81
CA PRO A 328 9.77 -6.23 20.06
C PRO A 328 8.66 -6.08 19.01
N VAL A 329 7.91 -4.97 19.09
CA VAL A 329 6.87 -4.66 18.13
C VAL A 329 7.03 -3.23 17.64
N ARG A 330 6.84 -3.02 16.34
CA ARG A 330 6.75 -1.71 15.70
C ARG A 330 5.44 -1.64 14.94
N LEU A 331 4.80 -0.49 14.94
CA LEU A 331 3.54 -0.26 14.25
C LEU A 331 3.69 0.88 13.24
N ALA A 332 3.12 0.69 12.04
CA ALA A 332 3.03 1.70 11.00
C ALA A 332 1.60 1.74 10.42
N TRP A 333 1.00 2.94 10.38
CA TRP A 333 -0.26 3.16 9.69
C TRP A 333 -0.01 3.85 8.36
N PHE A 334 -0.85 3.56 7.36
CA PHE A 334 -0.76 4.17 6.03
C PHE A 334 -2.16 4.46 5.48
N THR A 335 -2.24 5.35 4.52
CA THR A 335 -3.52 5.88 4.04
C THR A 335 -4.32 4.93 3.13
N GLY A 336 -3.80 3.73 2.85
CA GLY A 336 -4.48 2.64 2.13
C GLY A 336 -5.25 1.70 3.05
N GLY A 337 -5.47 0.47 2.59
CA GLY A 337 -6.21 -0.62 3.26
C GLY A 337 -7.09 -1.37 2.29
N HIS A 338 -7.96 -2.27 2.76
CA HIS A 338 -8.84 -3.07 1.89
C HIS A 338 -9.75 -2.21 1.02
N ASP A 339 -10.18 -1.04 1.51
CA ASP A 339 -11.01 -0.10 0.75
C ASP A 339 -10.18 0.99 0.06
N GLY A 340 -9.02 1.34 0.62
CA GLY A 340 -8.15 2.41 0.13
C GLY A 340 -7.03 1.96 -0.83
N GLY A 341 -6.90 0.64 -1.07
CA GLY A 341 -5.82 0.07 -1.89
C GLY A 341 -4.44 0.24 -1.24
N SER A 342 -3.40 0.32 -2.05
CA SER A 342 -2.01 0.44 -1.59
C SER A 342 -1.63 1.82 -1.02
N GLY A 343 -2.51 2.81 -1.18
CA GLY A 343 -2.18 4.20 -0.86
C GLY A 343 -1.23 4.84 -1.89
N PRO A 344 -0.81 6.10 -1.67
CA PRO A 344 0.15 6.80 -2.53
C PRO A 344 1.52 6.13 -2.54
N GLN A 345 2.32 6.37 -3.61
CA GLN A 345 3.67 5.84 -3.74
C GLN A 345 4.57 6.22 -2.55
N SER A 346 4.41 7.44 -2.00
CA SER A 346 5.15 7.88 -0.81
C SER A 346 4.91 7.01 0.43
N ASP A 347 3.70 6.44 0.58
CA ASP A 347 3.41 5.48 1.63
C ASP A 347 4.07 4.13 1.35
N GLN A 348 3.95 3.64 0.11
CA GLN A 348 4.55 2.37 -0.29
C GLN A 348 6.07 2.37 -0.11
N ASP A 349 6.74 3.43 -0.56
CA ASP A 349 8.20 3.58 -0.40
C ASP A 349 8.60 3.54 1.07
N ARG A 350 7.82 4.21 1.94
CA ARG A 350 8.04 4.18 3.38
C ARG A 350 7.85 2.80 3.97
N LEU A 351 6.79 2.08 3.59
CA LEU A 351 6.49 0.73 4.08
C LEU A 351 7.54 -0.28 3.61
N ASN A 352 7.96 -0.19 2.35
CA ASN A 352 9.02 -1.03 1.79
C ASN A 352 10.35 -0.79 2.51
N TYR A 353 10.70 0.48 2.79
CA TYR A 353 11.89 0.82 3.58
C TYR A 353 11.82 0.22 5.00
N LEU A 354 10.68 0.34 5.71
CA LEU A 354 10.50 -0.22 7.04
C LEU A 354 10.61 -1.75 7.03
N THR A 355 10.03 -2.40 6.04
CA THR A 355 10.09 -3.86 5.84
C THR A 355 11.51 -4.32 5.57
N ALA A 356 12.21 -3.66 4.65
CA ALA A 356 13.61 -3.97 4.34
C ALA A 356 14.53 -3.79 5.56
N GLN A 357 14.36 -2.70 6.32
CA GLN A 357 15.11 -2.45 7.55
C GLN A 357 14.82 -3.52 8.61
N TRP A 358 13.54 -3.91 8.80
CA TRP A 358 13.11 -4.90 9.78
C TRP A 358 13.68 -6.28 9.49
N LEU A 359 13.49 -6.76 8.27
CA LEU A 359 14.01 -8.05 7.83
C LEU A 359 15.55 -8.04 7.75
N GLY A 360 16.17 -6.94 7.31
CA GLY A 360 17.62 -6.77 7.28
C GLY A 360 18.25 -7.01 8.65
N HIS A 361 17.68 -6.41 9.69
CA HIS A 361 18.21 -6.58 11.04
C HIS A 361 17.90 -7.97 11.63
N TYR A 362 16.63 -8.39 11.65
CA TYR A 362 16.22 -9.57 12.39
C TYR A 362 16.44 -10.90 11.64
N VAL A 363 16.43 -10.89 10.31
CA VAL A 363 16.61 -12.13 9.52
C VAL A 363 17.99 -12.24 8.94
N LYS A 364 18.61 -11.14 8.45
CA LYS A 364 19.97 -11.16 7.94
C LYS A 364 21.05 -10.92 8.99
N GLY A 365 20.72 -10.20 10.07
CA GLY A 365 21.65 -9.71 11.05
C GLY A 365 22.45 -8.51 10.57
N GLU A 366 21.88 -7.69 9.69
CA GLU A 366 22.49 -6.50 9.09
C GLU A 366 21.91 -5.21 9.67
N GLY A 367 22.72 -4.19 9.76
CA GLY A 367 22.32 -2.85 10.21
C GLY A 367 22.06 -2.73 11.71
N GLU A 368 21.74 -1.52 12.13
CA GLU A 368 21.38 -1.21 13.52
C GLU A 368 19.96 -1.68 13.86
N PRO A 369 19.66 -1.97 15.13
CA PRO A 369 18.31 -2.31 15.55
C PRO A 369 17.30 -1.24 15.13
N PRO A 370 16.22 -1.61 14.43
CA PRO A 370 15.22 -0.64 13.99
C PRO A 370 14.61 0.09 15.19
N ALA A 371 14.52 1.42 15.12
CA ALA A 371 13.82 2.21 16.12
C ALA A 371 12.35 1.74 16.25
N ARG A 372 11.83 1.68 17.48
CA ARG A 372 10.44 1.29 17.76
C ARG A 372 9.43 2.42 17.55
N THR A 373 9.81 3.45 16.81
CA THR A 373 8.96 4.60 16.52
C THR A 373 7.68 4.18 15.83
N PHE A 374 6.56 4.67 16.32
CA PHE A 374 5.28 4.60 15.62
C PHE A 374 5.27 5.59 14.47
N THR A 375 4.77 5.17 13.32
CA THR A 375 4.62 6.04 12.15
C THR A 375 3.23 5.94 11.57
N TRP A 376 2.72 7.06 11.08
CA TRP A 376 1.45 7.13 10.35
C TRP A 376 1.56 8.12 9.20
N SER A 377 0.56 8.15 8.33
CA SER A 377 0.52 9.07 7.20
C SER A 377 -0.78 9.86 7.16
N ARG A 378 -0.74 11.00 6.51
CA ARG A 378 -1.93 11.79 6.19
C ARG A 378 -1.83 12.29 4.76
N ILE A 379 -2.94 12.26 4.02
CA ILE A 379 -2.98 12.84 2.68
C ILE A 379 -2.66 14.33 2.78
N ALA A 380 -1.64 14.76 2.06
CA ALA A 380 -1.14 16.14 2.04
C ALA A 380 -1.69 16.93 0.86
N GLY A 381 -2.09 16.25 -0.23
CA GLY A 381 -2.59 16.89 -1.44
C GLY A 381 -2.46 16.02 -2.68
N PHE A 382 -2.62 16.66 -3.83
CA PHE A 382 -2.45 16.05 -5.14
C PHE A 382 -1.18 16.61 -5.80
N ASP A 383 -0.27 15.75 -6.24
CA ASP A 383 0.88 16.13 -7.04
C ASP A 383 0.52 16.08 -8.53
N ALA A 384 0.58 17.24 -9.18
CA ALA A 384 0.25 17.36 -10.60
C ALA A 384 1.30 16.73 -11.53
N LEU A 385 2.55 16.57 -11.06
CA LEU A 385 3.63 15.92 -11.82
C LEU A 385 3.46 14.41 -11.82
N ASP A 386 3.22 13.83 -10.65
CA ASP A 386 3.02 12.38 -10.50
C ASP A 386 1.57 11.95 -10.77
N ARG A 387 0.67 12.92 -11.00
CA ARG A 387 -0.77 12.71 -11.23
C ARG A 387 -1.43 11.86 -10.16
N GLY A 388 -0.96 11.97 -8.91
CA GLY A 388 -1.39 11.14 -7.80
C GLY A 388 -1.54 11.90 -6.49
N LEU A 389 -2.16 11.24 -5.53
CA LEU A 389 -2.20 11.72 -4.17
C LEU A 389 -0.83 11.57 -3.52
N VAL A 390 -0.47 12.51 -2.66
CA VAL A 390 0.75 12.48 -1.85
C VAL A 390 0.36 12.40 -0.39
N ALA A 391 1.00 11.49 0.34
CA ALA A 391 0.88 11.41 1.78
C ALA A 391 2.15 11.94 2.46
N THR A 392 1.96 12.66 3.56
CA THR A 392 3.03 13.02 4.48
C THR A 392 3.06 12.04 5.62
N GLY A 393 4.21 11.41 5.83
CA GLY A 393 4.46 10.55 6.98
C GLY A 393 4.77 11.38 8.23
N TYR A 394 4.35 10.88 9.38
CA TYR A 394 4.62 11.41 10.71
C TYR A 394 5.19 10.33 11.60
N SER A 395 5.93 10.72 12.64
CA SER A 395 6.48 9.80 13.62
C SER A 395 6.38 10.32 15.03
N VAL A 396 6.31 9.37 15.98
CA VAL A 396 6.44 9.61 17.42
C VAL A 396 7.21 8.45 18.04
N ALA A 397 7.94 8.70 19.14
CA ALA A 397 8.83 7.70 19.73
C ALA A 397 8.11 6.42 20.16
N ASP A 398 6.95 6.57 20.82
CA ASP A 398 6.17 5.44 21.34
C ASP A 398 4.75 5.42 20.73
N TYR A 399 4.22 4.21 20.54
CA TYR A 399 2.86 4.05 20.06
C TYR A 399 1.84 4.44 21.15
N PRO A 400 0.98 5.45 20.91
CA PRO A 400 0.05 5.97 21.93
C PRO A 400 -1.20 5.11 22.13
N GLY A 401 -1.42 4.07 21.30
CA GLY A 401 -2.68 3.35 21.22
C GLY A 401 -3.79 4.12 20.51
N VAL A 402 -4.84 3.42 20.09
CA VAL A 402 -6.01 4.05 19.43
C VAL A 402 -6.82 4.94 20.38
N ALA A 403 -6.72 4.74 21.69
CA ALA A 403 -7.34 5.62 22.69
C ALA A 403 -6.62 6.97 22.83
N GLY A 404 -5.37 7.06 22.34
CA GLY A 404 -4.49 8.22 22.45
C GLY A 404 -4.01 8.50 23.88
N VAL A 405 -2.89 9.22 24.00
CA VAL A 405 -2.37 9.71 25.28
C VAL A 405 -3.03 11.05 25.65
N ALA A 406 -3.27 11.89 24.65
CA ALA A 406 -3.97 13.15 24.77
C ALA A 406 -5.34 13.07 24.07
N SER A 407 -6.26 13.93 24.47
CA SER A 407 -7.56 14.04 23.82
C SER A 407 -8.11 15.43 23.92
N ARG A 408 -8.86 15.84 22.89
CA ARG A 408 -9.68 17.06 22.88
C ARG A 408 -11.15 16.67 22.95
N THR A 409 -11.90 17.36 23.80
CA THR A 409 -13.36 17.22 23.85
C THR A 409 -14.02 18.35 23.07
N VAL A 410 -15.02 18.01 22.26
CA VAL A 410 -15.78 18.96 21.46
C VAL A 410 -17.26 18.85 21.87
N PRO A 411 -17.87 19.93 22.35
CA PRO A 411 -19.31 19.95 22.69
C PRO A 411 -20.14 19.65 21.43
N ILE A 412 -21.18 18.80 21.59
CA ILE A 412 -22.18 18.50 20.55
C ILE A 412 -23.59 18.72 21.13
N GLU A 413 -24.50 19.14 20.29
CA GLU A 413 -25.87 19.48 20.66
C GLU A 413 -26.89 18.87 19.71
N GLY A 414 -28.09 18.67 20.18
CA GLY A 414 -29.25 18.22 19.42
C GLY A 414 -30.31 17.61 20.32
N ALA A 415 -31.57 17.82 19.99
CA ALA A 415 -32.69 17.21 20.68
C ALA A 415 -32.79 15.72 20.39
N ALA A 416 -33.55 14.99 21.20
CA ALA A 416 -33.93 13.62 20.92
C ALA A 416 -34.70 13.51 19.59
N GLN A 417 -34.39 12.52 18.76
CA GLN A 417 -34.95 12.35 17.42
C GLN A 417 -35.54 10.96 17.26
N ARG A 418 -36.70 10.90 16.59
CA ARG A 418 -37.32 9.64 16.20
C ARG A 418 -36.84 9.24 14.82
N ILE A 419 -36.37 8.01 14.68
CA ILE A 419 -35.81 7.47 13.44
C ILE A 419 -36.44 6.11 13.13
N ALA A 420 -36.76 5.89 11.87
CA ALA A 420 -37.40 4.66 11.42
C ALA A 420 -36.36 3.63 11.01
N ASN A 421 -36.49 2.39 11.51
CA ASN A 421 -35.87 1.22 10.91
C ASN A 421 -36.89 0.59 9.95
N PRO A 422 -36.72 0.72 8.63
CA PRO A 422 -37.66 0.11 7.67
C PRO A 422 -37.52 -1.42 7.64
N PRO A 423 -38.48 -2.16 7.03
CA PRO A 423 -38.38 -3.60 6.93
C PRO A 423 -37.06 -4.07 6.35
N ALA A 424 -36.36 -4.95 7.07
CA ALA A 424 -35.01 -5.44 6.73
C ALA A 424 -33.97 -4.32 6.46
N GLY A 425 -34.19 -3.11 7.02
CA GLY A 425 -33.32 -1.96 6.85
C GLY A 425 -33.28 -1.38 5.43
N ASN A 426 -34.25 -1.65 4.57
CA ASN A 426 -34.29 -1.17 3.19
C ASN A 426 -35.35 -0.08 2.96
N PRO A 427 -35.00 1.02 2.26
CA PRO A 427 -33.66 1.34 1.72
C PRO A 427 -32.62 1.57 2.81
N ALA A 428 -31.35 1.18 2.55
CA ALA A 428 -30.26 1.28 3.52
C ALA A 428 -29.36 2.48 3.23
N ALA A 429 -28.78 3.06 4.27
CA ALA A 429 -27.67 4.00 4.15
C ALA A 429 -26.44 3.33 3.50
N ILE A 430 -25.62 4.11 2.83
CA ILE A 430 -24.38 3.64 2.20
C ILE A 430 -23.20 4.41 2.83
N SER A 431 -22.31 3.70 3.51
CA SER A 431 -21.11 4.28 4.09
C SER A 431 -19.83 3.89 3.33
N SER A 432 -19.78 2.65 2.86
CA SER A 432 -18.64 2.12 2.12
C SER A 432 -19.10 1.10 1.07
N VAL A 433 -18.24 0.92 0.06
CA VAL A 433 -18.38 -0.15 -0.94
C VAL A 433 -17.08 -0.94 -0.92
N PRO A 434 -17.09 -2.22 -0.49
CA PRO A 434 -15.89 -3.04 -0.43
C PRO A 434 -15.12 -3.07 -1.76
N PHE A 435 -13.78 -2.99 -1.71
CA PHE A 435 -12.88 -3.00 -2.86
C PHE A 435 -13.04 -1.84 -3.86
N ALA A 436 -13.70 -0.75 -3.49
CA ALA A 436 -13.83 0.40 -4.39
C ALA A 436 -12.48 1.09 -4.70
N GLY A 437 -11.40 0.75 -3.98
CA GLY A 437 -10.04 1.26 -4.19
C GLY A 437 -9.99 2.78 -4.17
N GLY A 438 -9.28 3.38 -5.12
CA GLY A 438 -9.20 4.84 -5.24
C GLY A 438 -10.56 5.53 -5.48
N LEU A 439 -11.59 4.79 -5.94
CA LEU A 439 -12.96 5.29 -6.11
C LEU A 439 -13.67 5.45 -4.76
N SER A 440 -13.26 4.72 -3.69
CA SER A 440 -13.84 4.85 -2.35
C SER A 440 -13.72 6.26 -1.80
N ARG A 441 -12.64 6.98 -2.13
CA ARG A 441 -12.44 8.38 -1.73
C ARG A 441 -13.38 9.36 -2.40
N LEU A 442 -13.79 9.08 -3.64
CA LEU A 442 -14.88 9.82 -4.29
C LEU A 442 -16.22 9.52 -3.62
N LEU A 443 -16.36 8.32 -3.04
CA LEU A 443 -17.55 7.90 -2.30
C LEU A 443 -17.58 8.42 -0.85
N GLU A 444 -16.48 8.87 -0.27
CA GLU A 444 -16.47 9.54 1.06
C GLU A 444 -17.41 10.76 1.09
N VAL A 445 -17.53 11.46 -0.03
CA VAL A 445 -18.46 12.59 -0.21
C VAL A 445 -19.88 12.10 -0.55
N ALA A 446 -20.02 10.83 -0.95
CA ALA A 446 -21.29 10.23 -1.36
C ALA A 446 -21.94 9.35 -0.27
N ALA A 447 -21.36 9.31 0.94
CA ALA A 447 -21.98 8.62 2.07
C ALA A 447 -23.39 9.20 2.30
N ALA A 448 -24.42 8.37 2.03
CA ALA A 448 -25.79 8.80 2.03
C ALA A 448 -26.52 8.23 3.25
N ASP A 449 -26.82 9.09 4.20
CA ASP A 449 -27.78 8.80 5.27
C ASP A 449 -29.19 9.21 4.85
N LEU A 450 -30.13 8.28 4.94
CA LEU A 450 -31.49 8.48 4.42
C LEU A 450 -32.34 9.33 5.36
N PRO A 451 -33.09 10.33 4.87
CA PRO A 451 -33.99 11.13 5.68
C PRO A 451 -35.00 10.26 6.46
N GLY A 452 -35.19 10.59 7.74
CA GLY A 452 -36.08 9.85 8.64
C GLY A 452 -35.53 8.53 9.19
N GLN A 453 -34.36 8.08 8.72
CA GLN A 453 -33.68 6.87 9.19
C GLN A 453 -32.41 7.18 10.01
N HIS A 454 -32.10 8.43 10.26
CA HIS A 454 -30.98 8.82 11.08
C HIS A 454 -31.29 10.01 12.00
N ALA A 455 -30.63 10.03 13.14
CA ALA A 455 -30.53 11.19 14.03
C ALA A 455 -29.17 11.86 13.81
N ARG A 456 -29.10 13.20 13.94
CA ARG A 456 -27.89 13.97 13.81
C ARG A 456 -27.69 14.93 14.98
N PHE A 457 -26.46 15.04 15.43
CA PHE A 457 -26.02 15.94 16.48
C PHE A 457 -24.78 16.67 16.01
N GLU A 458 -24.67 17.98 16.27
CA GLU A 458 -23.62 18.81 15.69
C GLU A 458 -22.88 19.62 16.72
N SER A 459 -21.62 19.91 16.47
CA SER A 459 -20.85 20.91 17.24
C SER A 459 -21.08 22.31 16.69
N ALA A 460 -20.71 23.34 17.48
CA ALA A 460 -20.38 24.64 16.92
C ALA A 460 -19.19 24.54 15.96
N PRO A 461 -18.96 25.52 15.05
CA PRO A 461 -17.73 25.60 14.26
C PRO A 461 -16.50 25.57 15.16
N LEU A 462 -15.50 24.76 14.77
CA LEU A 462 -14.25 24.68 15.52
C LEU A 462 -13.49 26.00 15.42
N ALA A 463 -13.06 26.54 16.57
CA ALA A 463 -12.25 27.77 16.59
C ALA A 463 -10.82 27.51 16.07
N GLU A 464 -10.30 26.31 16.27
CA GLU A 464 -8.95 25.90 15.89
C GLU A 464 -9.01 24.51 15.23
N PRO A 465 -8.08 24.19 14.33
CA PRO A 465 -8.03 22.86 13.75
C PRO A 465 -7.74 21.79 14.80
N VAL A 466 -8.19 20.56 14.54
CA VAL A 466 -7.94 19.38 15.38
C VAL A 466 -7.35 18.27 14.53
N ASP A 467 -6.15 17.81 14.89
CA ASP A 467 -5.55 16.61 14.32
C ASP A 467 -6.01 15.39 15.13
N VAL A 468 -7.02 14.69 14.60
CA VAL A 468 -7.56 13.47 15.22
C VAL A 468 -6.70 12.29 14.80
N MET A 469 -6.19 11.54 15.78
CA MET A 469 -5.48 10.27 15.55
C MET A 469 -5.89 9.27 16.64
N GLY A 470 -6.71 8.30 16.26
CA GLY A 470 -7.23 7.27 17.17
C GLY A 470 -8.75 7.12 17.09
N ALA A 471 -9.32 6.47 18.07
CA ALA A 471 -10.73 6.10 18.17
C ALA A 471 -11.55 7.14 18.95
N PRO A 472 -12.37 7.98 18.29
CA PRO A 472 -13.26 8.89 18.98
C PRO A 472 -14.32 8.17 19.81
N THR A 473 -14.82 8.79 20.87
CA THR A 473 -15.92 8.24 21.65
C THR A 473 -17.06 9.24 21.81
N VAL A 474 -18.29 8.71 21.77
CA VAL A 474 -19.52 9.48 22.02
C VAL A 474 -20.46 8.67 22.88
N SER A 475 -21.28 9.34 23.70
CA SER A 475 -22.32 8.68 24.50
C SER A 475 -23.70 8.95 23.88
N ILE A 476 -24.49 7.88 23.68
CA ILE A 476 -25.86 7.95 23.16
C ILE A 476 -26.83 7.27 24.11
N ARG A 477 -28.12 7.64 23.99
CA ARG A 477 -29.25 6.96 24.59
C ARG A 477 -30.19 6.49 23.47
N ALA A 478 -30.77 5.33 23.62
CA ALA A 478 -31.73 4.82 22.65
C ALA A 478 -32.94 4.19 23.35
N ALA A 479 -34.11 4.36 22.76
CA ALA A 479 -35.33 3.69 23.16
C ALA A 479 -35.93 2.95 21.95
N SER A 480 -36.55 1.82 22.22
CA SER A 480 -37.14 0.95 21.20
C SER A 480 -38.41 0.28 21.74
N PRO A 481 -39.51 0.28 20.96
CA PRO A 481 -40.72 -0.43 21.36
C PRO A 481 -40.56 -1.95 21.37
N THR A 482 -39.54 -2.49 20.68
CA THR A 482 -39.21 -3.91 20.65
C THR A 482 -38.18 -4.32 21.71
N GLY A 483 -37.66 -3.37 22.50
CA GLY A 483 -36.58 -3.62 23.46
C GLY A 483 -35.20 -3.84 22.86
N GLU A 484 -35.07 -3.84 21.52
CA GLU A 484 -33.80 -3.99 20.81
C GLU A 484 -33.65 -2.94 19.71
N ALA A 485 -32.41 -2.49 19.45
CA ALA A 485 -32.07 -1.67 18.31
C ALA A 485 -30.67 -2.05 17.78
N VAL A 486 -30.51 -2.02 16.46
CA VAL A 486 -29.21 -2.02 15.79
C VAL A 486 -29.00 -0.61 15.23
N LEU A 487 -27.92 0.01 15.63
CA LEU A 487 -27.60 1.40 15.27
C LEU A 487 -26.20 1.49 14.71
N PHE A 488 -26.00 2.46 13.82
CA PHE A 488 -24.73 2.72 13.11
C PHE A 488 -24.30 4.15 13.39
N VAL A 489 -23.26 4.30 14.24
CA VAL A 489 -22.77 5.62 14.65
C VAL A 489 -21.61 6.02 13.76
N LYS A 490 -21.68 7.25 13.23
CA LYS A 490 -20.76 7.83 12.26
C LYS A 490 -20.30 9.21 12.72
N LEU A 491 -19.05 9.57 12.42
CA LEU A 491 -18.51 10.91 12.67
C LEU A 491 -18.14 11.58 11.36
N TYR A 492 -18.83 12.66 11.04
CA TYR A 492 -18.57 13.47 9.86
C TYR A 492 -17.78 14.73 10.20
N ASP A 493 -16.92 15.10 9.32
CA ASP A 493 -16.32 16.42 9.18
C ASP A 493 -17.18 17.23 8.21
N VAL A 494 -17.75 18.36 8.67
CA VAL A 494 -18.66 19.21 7.89
C VAL A 494 -17.98 20.54 7.62
N ALA A 495 -17.67 20.79 6.35
CA ALA A 495 -17.07 22.02 5.89
C ALA A 495 -18.04 23.22 5.98
N PRO A 496 -17.57 24.48 5.97
CA PRO A 496 -18.40 25.69 6.05
C PRO A 496 -19.47 25.81 4.95
N ASP A 497 -19.23 25.20 3.78
CA ASP A 497 -20.17 25.13 2.66
C ASP A 497 -21.25 24.05 2.82
N GLY A 498 -21.18 23.25 3.91
CA GLY A 498 -22.11 22.17 4.22
C GLY A 498 -21.71 20.80 3.66
N ALA A 499 -20.62 20.69 2.91
CA ALA A 499 -20.08 19.40 2.46
C ALA A 499 -19.69 18.56 3.69
N ALA A 500 -20.22 17.34 3.77
CA ALA A 500 -19.98 16.43 4.88
C ALA A 500 -19.16 15.23 4.41
N THR A 501 -18.04 14.94 5.07
CA THR A 501 -17.14 13.85 4.74
C THR A 501 -17.09 12.84 5.87
N LEU A 502 -17.40 11.58 5.59
CA LEU A 502 -17.22 10.45 6.51
C LEU A 502 -15.81 9.85 6.30
N ALA A 503 -14.95 9.94 7.31
CA ALA A 503 -13.58 9.46 7.19
C ALA A 503 -13.54 7.96 6.80
N ASN A 504 -12.98 7.67 5.62
CA ASN A 504 -12.76 6.33 5.08
C ASN A 504 -14.01 5.41 5.09
N GLY A 505 -15.22 5.98 5.13
CA GLY A 505 -16.47 5.21 5.20
C GLY A 505 -16.65 4.40 6.50
N LEU A 506 -15.90 4.71 7.54
CA LEU A 506 -15.85 3.96 8.79
C LEU A 506 -17.09 4.19 9.66
N VAL A 507 -17.69 3.09 10.13
CA VAL A 507 -18.94 3.08 10.90
C VAL A 507 -18.77 2.25 12.17
N ALA A 508 -19.38 2.71 13.27
CA ALA A 508 -19.46 1.99 14.53
C ALA A 508 -20.82 1.31 14.69
N PRO A 509 -20.95 0.03 14.39
CA PRO A 509 -22.19 -0.70 14.64
C PRO A 509 -22.33 -1.05 16.12
N VAL A 510 -23.53 -0.89 16.65
CA VAL A 510 -23.90 -1.29 18.01
C VAL A 510 -25.24 -2.03 18.01
N ARG A 511 -25.33 -3.11 18.80
CA ARG A 511 -26.57 -3.81 19.07
C ARG A 511 -26.95 -3.61 20.52
N LEU A 512 -28.03 -2.88 20.76
CA LEU A 512 -28.55 -2.58 22.08
C LEU A 512 -29.74 -3.46 22.39
N ARG A 513 -29.80 -4.02 23.60
CA ARG A 513 -30.87 -4.87 24.11
C ARG A 513 -31.38 -4.38 25.45
N GLY A 514 -32.61 -4.74 25.80
CA GLY A 514 -33.24 -4.31 27.05
C GLY A 514 -33.57 -2.82 27.06
N LEU A 515 -33.78 -2.26 25.87
CA LEU A 515 -34.09 -0.84 25.71
C LEU A 515 -35.49 -0.50 26.25
N PRO A 516 -35.65 0.63 26.99
CA PRO A 516 -36.97 1.12 27.39
C PRO A 516 -37.74 1.67 26.19
N ALA A 517 -39.04 1.85 26.37
CA ALA A 517 -39.90 2.51 25.38
C ALA A 517 -39.70 4.03 25.37
N ASP A 518 -39.26 4.62 26.49
CA ASP A 518 -38.98 6.05 26.60
C ASP A 518 -37.47 6.29 26.73
N VAL A 519 -36.96 7.19 25.89
CA VAL A 519 -35.53 7.52 25.85
C VAL A 519 -35.01 8.22 27.12
N SER A 520 -35.91 8.87 27.88
CA SER A 520 -35.54 9.48 29.15
C SER A 520 -35.17 8.45 30.23
N ALA A 521 -35.71 7.23 30.14
CA ALA A 521 -35.41 6.12 31.01
C ALA A 521 -34.23 5.27 30.50
N ALA A 522 -33.68 5.56 29.30
CA ALA A 522 -32.57 4.81 28.73
C ALA A 522 -31.26 5.18 29.43
N GLU A 523 -30.45 4.14 29.75
CA GLU A 523 -29.09 4.32 30.21
C GLU A 523 -28.16 4.82 29.08
N PRO A 524 -27.20 5.74 29.37
CA PRO A 524 -26.23 6.16 28.38
C PRO A 524 -25.30 5.01 28.00
N VAL A 525 -25.03 4.88 26.72
CA VAL A 525 -24.10 3.89 26.16
C VAL A 525 -22.95 4.62 25.49
N THR A 526 -21.74 4.36 25.95
CA THR A 526 -20.55 4.86 25.26
C THR A 526 -20.26 4.03 24.02
N VAL A 527 -20.18 4.69 22.88
CA VAL A 527 -19.81 4.10 21.59
C VAL A 527 -18.41 4.53 21.23
N THR A 528 -17.52 3.55 21.02
CA THR A 528 -16.18 3.77 20.48
C THR A 528 -16.26 3.72 18.96
N LEU A 529 -16.00 4.83 18.32
CA LEU A 529 -15.93 4.93 16.87
C LEU A 529 -14.65 4.30 16.34
N PRO A 530 -14.62 3.83 15.08
CA PRO A 530 -13.37 3.35 14.48
C PRO A 530 -12.29 4.43 14.55
N ALA A 531 -11.04 3.98 14.73
CA ALA A 531 -9.90 4.89 14.76
C ALA A 531 -9.68 5.52 13.38
N ILE A 532 -9.43 6.83 13.38
CA ILE A 532 -9.19 7.63 12.17
C ILE A 532 -7.92 8.45 12.30
N VAL A 533 -7.34 8.81 11.17
CA VAL A 533 -6.29 9.82 11.04
C VAL A 533 -6.83 10.94 10.17
N ARG A 534 -7.22 12.05 10.78
CA ARG A 534 -7.84 13.17 10.07
C ARG A 534 -7.57 14.50 10.72
N ARG A 535 -7.29 15.51 9.92
CA ARG A 535 -7.32 16.91 10.33
C ARG A 535 -8.70 17.47 10.03
N VAL A 536 -9.34 18.02 11.05
CA VAL A 536 -10.57 18.83 10.93
C VAL A 536 -10.16 20.28 11.05
N ASP A 537 -10.43 21.10 10.04
CA ASP A 537 -9.96 22.46 9.97
C ASP A 537 -10.81 23.44 10.81
N ALA A 538 -10.25 24.60 11.13
CA ALA A 538 -11.00 25.68 11.78
C ALA A 538 -12.19 26.10 10.90
N GLY A 539 -13.33 26.41 11.53
CA GLY A 539 -14.58 26.72 10.86
C GLY A 539 -15.42 25.50 10.47
N HIS A 540 -14.83 24.29 10.42
CA HIS A 540 -15.58 23.05 10.22
C HIS A 540 -16.37 22.69 11.49
N ARG A 541 -17.37 21.81 11.34
CA ARG A 541 -18.17 21.23 12.42
C ARG A 541 -18.01 19.73 12.47
N LEU A 542 -18.11 19.18 13.66
CA LEU A 542 -18.29 17.74 13.83
C LEU A 542 -19.78 17.42 13.84
N ARG A 543 -20.15 16.39 13.10
CA ARG A 543 -21.51 15.85 13.08
C ARG A 543 -21.49 14.38 13.45
N VAL A 544 -22.18 14.02 14.51
CA VAL A 544 -22.47 12.64 14.88
C VAL A 544 -23.80 12.26 14.24
N VAL A 545 -23.79 11.20 13.45
CA VAL A 545 -24.97 10.59 12.86
C VAL A 545 -25.20 9.22 13.48
N VAL A 546 -26.43 8.92 13.87
CA VAL A 546 -26.88 7.61 14.35
C VAL A 546 -27.94 7.10 13.41
N ALA A 547 -27.58 6.18 12.51
CA ALA A 547 -28.47 5.61 11.50
C ALA A 547 -29.02 4.25 11.95
N THR A 548 -30.19 3.83 11.40
CA THR A 548 -30.84 2.56 11.70
C THR A 548 -30.42 1.45 10.74
N SER A 549 -29.82 1.79 9.63
CA SER A 549 -29.41 0.84 8.60
C SER A 549 -28.08 1.23 7.96
N ASP A 550 -27.34 0.23 7.49
CA ASP A 550 -26.20 0.39 6.63
C ASP A 550 -26.07 -0.83 5.71
N GLN A 551 -25.85 -0.59 4.42
CA GLN A 551 -25.84 -1.64 3.40
C GLN A 551 -24.77 -2.71 3.64
N ALA A 552 -23.63 -2.33 4.24
CA ALA A 552 -22.53 -3.23 4.53
C ALA A 552 -22.85 -4.23 5.67
N TYR A 553 -23.90 -3.99 6.47
CA TYR A 553 -24.21 -4.74 7.70
C TYR A 553 -25.60 -5.35 7.69
N ALA A 554 -25.80 -6.38 8.52
CA ALA A 554 -27.10 -6.95 8.78
C ALA A 554 -27.92 -6.03 9.69
N THR A 555 -29.20 -5.85 9.37
CA THR A 555 -30.17 -5.04 10.11
C THR A 555 -31.35 -5.90 10.56
N PRO A 556 -32.10 -5.51 11.62
CA PRO A 556 -33.32 -6.20 12.02
C PRO A 556 -34.33 -6.26 10.88
N VAL A 557 -34.98 -7.42 10.70
CA VAL A 557 -35.99 -7.62 9.67
C VAL A 557 -37.29 -6.90 10.02
N GLU A 558 -37.61 -6.84 11.30
CA GLU A 558 -38.84 -6.21 11.82
C GLU A 558 -38.73 -4.67 11.79
N PRO A 559 -39.73 -3.99 11.24
CA PRO A 559 -39.73 -2.54 11.25
C PRO A 559 -39.96 -2.00 12.65
N ALA A 560 -39.30 -0.90 13.00
CA ALA A 560 -39.47 -0.24 14.26
C ALA A 560 -39.20 1.27 14.17
N VAL A 561 -39.65 2.05 15.15
CA VAL A 561 -39.27 3.46 15.29
C VAL A 561 -38.50 3.57 16.59
N TYR A 562 -37.24 3.94 16.47
CA TYR A 562 -36.37 4.19 17.62
C TYR A 562 -36.39 5.66 17.98
N THR A 563 -36.14 5.97 19.25
CA THR A 563 -35.85 7.34 19.69
C THR A 563 -34.40 7.38 20.15
N VAL A 564 -33.61 8.28 19.58
CA VAL A 564 -32.18 8.44 19.89
C VAL A 564 -31.92 9.83 20.43
N ALA A 565 -31.14 9.90 21.50
CA ALA A 565 -30.68 11.14 22.15
C ALA A 565 -29.16 11.02 22.47
N LEU A 566 -28.55 12.16 22.79
CA LEU A 566 -27.23 12.17 23.37
C LEU A 566 -27.27 11.62 24.82
N GLY A 567 -26.28 10.79 25.16
CA GLY A 567 -26.05 10.33 26.53
C GLY A 567 -25.07 11.20 27.30
N GLY A 568 -24.37 12.07 26.61
CA GLY A 568 -23.46 13.12 27.07
C GLY A 568 -23.40 14.22 26.03
N ASP A 569 -22.82 15.37 26.38
CA ASP A 569 -22.78 16.60 25.58
C ASP A 569 -21.48 16.79 24.79
N GLN A 570 -20.66 15.75 24.66
CA GLN A 570 -19.33 15.87 24.11
C GLN A 570 -18.95 14.64 23.23
N VAL A 571 -18.15 14.91 22.19
CA VAL A 571 -17.31 13.92 21.50
C VAL A 571 -15.89 14.05 22.03
N ARG A 572 -15.29 12.96 22.43
CA ARG A 572 -13.87 12.90 22.80
C ARG A 572 -13.06 12.46 21.59
N LEU A 573 -12.08 13.24 21.19
CA LEU A 573 -11.20 13.03 20.04
C LEU A 573 -9.78 12.75 20.54
N PRO A 574 -9.21 11.55 20.32
CA PRO A 574 -7.79 11.32 20.56
C PRO A 574 -6.94 12.19 19.65
N THR A 575 -5.86 12.77 20.20
CA THR A 575 -4.93 13.61 19.47
C THR A 575 -3.49 13.16 19.73
N VAL A 576 -2.64 13.26 18.72
CA VAL A 576 -1.21 12.97 18.83
C VAL A 576 -0.44 14.03 18.06
N GLU A 577 0.53 14.66 18.71
CA GLU A 577 1.50 15.52 18.05
C GLU A 577 2.63 14.66 17.50
N GLY A 578 2.85 14.69 16.20
CA GLY A 578 3.90 13.93 15.53
C GLY A 578 4.82 14.82 14.71
N GLU A 579 6.08 14.41 14.62
CA GLU A 579 7.06 15.08 13.77
C GLU A 579 6.93 14.58 12.31
N PRO A 580 6.88 15.50 11.32
CA PRO A 580 6.86 15.10 9.92
C PRO A 580 8.15 14.33 9.57
N ILE A 581 7.99 13.20 8.89
CA ILE A 581 9.12 12.44 8.35
C ILE A 581 9.62 13.15 7.10
N ALA A 582 10.89 13.56 7.11
CA ALA A 582 11.51 14.20 5.94
C ALA A 582 11.53 13.23 4.75
N THR A 583 10.92 13.63 3.64
CA THR A 583 10.95 12.82 2.41
C THR A 583 12.21 13.13 1.60
N PRO A 584 12.86 12.14 0.95
CA PRO A 584 13.97 12.36 0.03
C PRO A 584 13.66 13.38 -1.07
N ALA A 585 12.39 13.48 -1.48
CA ALA A 585 11.93 14.45 -2.46
C ALA A 585 12.23 15.93 -2.08
N ALA A 586 12.25 16.26 -0.80
CA ALA A 586 12.64 17.60 -0.35
C ALA A 586 14.13 17.89 -0.64
N ILE A 587 15.00 16.91 -0.43
CA ILE A 587 16.45 17.02 -0.71
C ILE A 587 16.65 17.16 -2.23
N TRP A 588 16.00 16.34 -3.04
CA TRP A 588 16.12 16.39 -4.50
C TRP A 588 15.60 17.68 -5.11
N ARG A 589 14.57 18.32 -4.53
CA ARG A 589 14.13 19.67 -4.94
C ARG A 589 15.24 20.71 -4.76
N TRP A 590 15.98 20.69 -3.65
CA TRP A 590 17.10 21.58 -3.43
C TRP A 590 18.29 21.26 -4.34
N VAL A 591 18.58 19.98 -4.60
CA VAL A 591 19.59 19.55 -5.57
C VAL A 591 19.24 20.04 -6.97
N LEU A 592 18.00 19.89 -7.41
CA LEU A 592 17.53 20.38 -8.71
C LEU A 592 17.61 21.92 -8.80
N ALA A 593 17.19 22.62 -7.75
CA ALA A 593 17.31 24.08 -7.71
C ALA A 593 18.77 24.53 -7.78
N GLY A 594 19.69 23.84 -7.09
CA GLY A 594 21.13 24.08 -7.17
C GLY A 594 21.71 23.85 -8.56
N LEU A 595 21.30 22.77 -9.24
CA LEU A 595 21.71 22.47 -10.62
C LEU A 595 21.20 23.53 -11.61
N LEU A 596 19.95 23.93 -11.49
CA LEU A 596 19.37 25.00 -12.32
C LEU A 596 20.11 26.33 -12.11
N ALA A 597 20.40 26.68 -10.86
CA ALA A 597 21.19 27.85 -10.54
C ALA A 597 22.60 27.80 -11.15
N ALA A 598 23.27 26.65 -11.07
CA ALA A 598 24.59 26.44 -11.69
C ALA A 598 24.57 26.57 -13.22
N ILE A 599 23.53 26.05 -13.88
CA ILE A 599 23.32 26.21 -15.32
C ILE A 599 23.13 27.69 -15.69
N VAL A 600 22.31 28.43 -14.94
CA VAL A 600 22.08 29.85 -15.17
C VAL A 600 23.40 30.66 -15.00
N VAL A 601 24.14 30.38 -13.94
CA VAL A 601 25.45 31.02 -13.71
C VAL A 601 26.43 30.69 -14.85
N GLY A 602 26.47 29.44 -15.28
CA GLY A 602 27.31 29.01 -16.42
C GLY A 602 26.96 29.76 -17.71
N LEU A 603 25.65 29.91 -18.02
CA LEU A 603 25.17 30.67 -19.16
C LEU A 603 25.55 32.18 -19.07
N LEU A 604 25.39 32.77 -17.88
CA LEU A 604 25.79 34.18 -17.66
C LEU A 604 27.27 34.36 -17.80
N LEU A 605 28.12 33.43 -17.35
CA LEU A 605 29.56 33.47 -17.55
C LEU A 605 29.94 33.36 -19.02
N VAL A 606 29.31 32.43 -19.77
CA VAL A 606 29.55 32.30 -21.23
C VAL A 606 29.18 33.57 -21.96
N VAL A 607 28.02 34.16 -21.67
CA VAL A 607 27.57 35.43 -22.26
C VAL A 607 28.50 36.58 -21.86
N GLY A 608 28.93 36.63 -20.58
CA GLY A 608 29.86 37.66 -20.09
C GLY A 608 31.21 37.57 -20.74
N ILE A 609 31.78 36.36 -20.87
CA ILE A 609 33.06 36.12 -21.58
C ILE A 609 32.90 36.45 -23.08
N GLY A 610 31.79 36.05 -23.69
CA GLY A 610 31.51 36.36 -25.09
C GLY A 610 31.41 37.88 -25.37
N ARG A 611 30.76 38.64 -24.47
CA ARG A 611 30.70 40.10 -24.55
C ARG A 611 32.05 40.75 -24.35
N ARG A 612 32.86 40.29 -23.39
CA ARG A 612 34.23 40.77 -23.16
C ARG A 612 35.17 40.49 -24.37
N ARG A 613 35.00 39.36 -25.05
CA ARG A 613 35.75 39.03 -26.26
C ARG A 613 35.35 39.87 -27.45
N ARG A 614 34.05 40.17 -27.65
CA ARG A 614 33.57 41.05 -28.72
C ARG A 614 34.04 42.49 -28.55
N GLY A 615 34.20 42.98 -27.31
CA GLY A 615 34.74 44.34 -27.05
C GLY A 615 36.23 44.53 -27.32
N ARG A 616 36.97 43.46 -27.71
CA ARG A 616 38.40 43.50 -28.01
C ARG A 616 38.72 43.59 -29.49
N HIS A 617 37.68 43.55 -30.38
CA HIS A 617 37.88 43.76 -31.80
C HIS A 617 37.86 45.27 -32.05
N ASP A 618 38.96 45.79 -32.60
CA ASP A 618 38.98 47.16 -33.09
C ASP A 618 38.13 47.27 -34.34
N THR A 619 37.02 47.98 -34.19
CA THR A 619 36.08 48.26 -35.31
C THR A 619 36.19 49.71 -35.78
N ALA A 620 37.29 50.39 -35.42
CA ALA A 620 37.51 51.78 -35.85
C ALA A 620 37.66 51.87 -37.38
N VAL A 621 36.96 52.79 -37.96
CA VAL A 621 37.12 53.10 -39.37
C VAL A 621 38.42 53.89 -39.54
N HIS A 622 39.38 53.33 -40.28
CA HIS A 622 40.64 54.01 -40.59
C HIS A 622 40.43 54.94 -41.76
N PRO A 623 40.42 56.28 -41.55
CA PRO A 623 40.11 57.29 -42.65
C PRO A 623 41.03 57.17 -43.83
N GLY A 624 42.31 56.71 -43.62
CA GLY A 624 43.29 56.53 -44.70
C GLY A 624 42.94 55.41 -45.69
N TYR A 625 41.99 54.55 -45.40
CA TYR A 625 41.57 53.41 -46.24
C TYR A 625 40.09 53.50 -46.67
N ALA A 626 39.42 54.65 -46.43
CA ALA A 626 37.97 54.82 -46.64
C ALA A 626 37.50 54.62 -48.08
N GLY A 627 38.34 54.57 -49.05
CA GLY A 627 38.00 54.33 -50.45
C GLY A 627 38.47 52.99 -51.02
N ILE A 628 39.07 52.14 -50.20
CA ILE A 628 39.68 50.84 -50.58
C ILE A 628 38.84 49.71 -50.01
N PRO A 629 38.14 48.91 -50.81
CA PRO A 629 37.27 47.83 -50.30
C PRO A 629 37.94 46.76 -49.50
N LEU A 630 39.23 46.50 -49.76
CA LEU A 630 39.95 45.50 -49.00
C LEU A 630 41.45 45.89 -48.90
N VAL A 631 41.94 46.00 -47.69
CA VAL A 631 43.34 46.25 -47.38
C VAL A 631 43.86 45.14 -46.49
N VAL A 632 44.91 44.50 -46.90
CA VAL A 632 45.61 43.45 -46.13
C VAL A 632 47.01 43.93 -45.87
N ARG A 633 47.41 43.96 -44.57
CA ARG A 633 48.75 44.37 -44.15
C ARG A 633 49.34 43.35 -43.20
N HIS A 634 50.53 42.88 -43.43
CA HIS A 634 51.33 41.99 -42.61
C HIS A 634 50.60 40.73 -42.17
N LEU A 635 49.69 40.21 -43.01
CA LEU A 635 48.88 39.05 -42.68
C LEU A 635 49.78 37.85 -42.41
N ARG A 636 49.71 37.37 -41.14
CA ARG A 636 50.37 36.15 -40.67
C ARG A 636 49.32 35.22 -40.06
N LYS A 637 49.41 33.97 -40.41
CA LYS A 637 48.63 32.93 -39.78
C LYS A 637 49.50 31.75 -39.42
N GLU A 638 49.60 31.53 -38.10
CA GLU A 638 50.25 30.36 -37.47
C GLU A 638 49.18 29.57 -36.75
N TYR A 639 49.18 28.26 -36.90
CA TYR A 639 48.34 27.33 -36.17
C TYR A 639 48.98 26.91 -34.84
N ALA A 640 48.15 26.32 -33.92
CA ALA A 640 48.56 25.95 -32.58
C ALA A 640 49.70 24.89 -32.52
N ASP A 641 49.95 24.20 -33.59
CA ASP A 641 51.02 23.21 -33.80
C ASP A 641 52.33 23.85 -34.26
N GLY A 642 52.42 25.23 -34.38
CA GLY A 642 53.56 25.97 -34.83
C GLY A 642 53.68 26.06 -36.34
N PHE A 643 52.73 25.50 -37.13
CA PHE A 643 52.73 25.58 -38.57
C PHE A 643 52.35 26.99 -39.05
N VAL A 644 53.27 27.67 -39.74
CA VAL A 644 53.05 28.98 -40.35
C VAL A 644 52.45 28.79 -41.75
N ALA A 645 51.15 28.99 -41.90
CA ALA A 645 50.42 28.79 -43.13
C ALA A 645 50.47 30.03 -44.05
N VAL A 646 50.57 31.24 -43.45
CA VAL A 646 50.75 32.53 -44.14
C VAL A 646 51.74 33.33 -43.31
N SER A 647 52.82 33.83 -43.91
CA SER A 647 53.93 34.41 -43.15
C SER A 647 54.10 35.94 -43.23
N ASN A 648 53.63 36.60 -44.17
CA ASN A 648 53.59 38.07 -44.33
C ASN A 648 52.99 38.40 -45.69
N VAL A 649 51.69 38.70 -45.76
CA VAL A 649 51.05 39.00 -47.03
C VAL A 649 50.44 40.40 -46.95
N ASP A 650 50.80 41.23 -47.97
CA ASP A 650 50.36 42.59 -48.09
C ASP A 650 49.74 42.79 -49.49
N PHE A 651 48.50 43.28 -49.59
CA PHE A 651 47.89 43.75 -50.85
C PHE A 651 46.67 44.61 -50.57
N GLU A 652 46.27 45.32 -51.60
CA GLU A 652 45.10 46.17 -51.65
C GLU A 652 44.24 45.79 -52.82
N VAL A 653 42.92 45.96 -52.72
CA VAL A 653 41.95 45.78 -53.80
C VAL A 653 41.17 47.08 -53.91
N HIS A 654 41.37 47.80 -55.04
CA HIS A 654 40.69 49.05 -55.27
C HIS A 654 39.33 48.83 -55.96
N PRO A 655 38.39 49.78 -55.88
CA PRO A 655 37.09 49.70 -56.54
C PRO A 655 37.22 49.35 -58.04
N GLY A 656 36.45 48.29 -58.49
CA GLY A 656 36.49 47.78 -59.81
C GLY A 656 37.65 46.87 -60.21
N GLN A 657 38.55 46.57 -59.27
CA GLN A 657 39.63 45.58 -59.48
C GLN A 657 39.22 44.18 -59.09
N VAL A 658 39.74 43.21 -59.84
CA VAL A 658 39.69 41.76 -59.49
C VAL A 658 41.14 41.32 -59.26
N VAL A 659 41.39 40.83 -58.05
CA VAL A 659 42.74 40.35 -57.68
C VAL A 659 42.70 38.84 -57.55
N GLY A 660 43.57 38.13 -58.26
CA GLY A 660 43.72 36.70 -58.24
C GLY A 660 44.84 36.33 -57.29
N LEU A 661 44.54 35.44 -56.31
CA LEU A 661 45.51 34.85 -55.37
C LEU A 661 46.08 33.57 -56.02
N LEU A 662 47.29 33.67 -56.59
CA LEU A 662 47.98 32.57 -57.28
C LEU A 662 49.15 32.03 -56.47
N GLY A 663 49.43 30.76 -56.60
CA GLY A 663 50.57 30.08 -55.91
C GLY A 663 50.44 28.54 -55.96
N ALA A 664 51.50 27.85 -55.64
CA ALA A 664 51.56 26.39 -55.60
C ALA A 664 50.61 25.80 -54.55
N ASN A 665 50.34 24.49 -54.62
CA ASN A 665 49.58 23.80 -53.57
C ASN A 665 50.37 23.88 -52.24
N GLY A 666 49.70 24.25 -51.17
CA GLY A 666 50.32 24.48 -49.86
C GLY A 666 50.80 25.94 -49.61
N ALA A 667 50.76 26.86 -50.59
CA ALA A 667 51.17 28.24 -50.43
C ALA A 667 50.28 29.12 -49.55
N GLY A 668 49.37 28.57 -48.75
CA GLY A 668 48.54 29.31 -47.82
C GLY A 668 47.33 30.03 -48.39
N LYS A 669 47.01 29.89 -49.72
CA LYS A 669 45.89 30.57 -50.37
C LYS A 669 44.54 30.40 -49.68
N THR A 670 44.17 29.14 -49.37
CA THR A 670 42.91 28.84 -48.72
C THR A 670 42.87 29.39 -47.28
N THR A 671 44.01 29.43 -46.60
CA THR A 671 44.16 29.99 -45.26
C THR A 671 43.97 31.50 -45.30
N ALA A 672 44.64 32.20 -46.24
CA ALA A 672 44.46 33.62 -46.43
C ALA A 672 42.99 34.00 -46.77
N LEU A 673 42.34 33.26 -47.68
CA LEU A 673 40.93 33.46 -47.97
C LEU A 673 40.01 33.22 -46.76
N ARG A 674 40.29 32.22 -45.93
CA ARG A 674 39.51 31.97 -44.69
C ARG A 674 39.67 33.13 -43.69
N VAL A 675 40.86 33.74 -43.59
CA VAL A 675 41.05 34.95 -42.77
C VAL A 675 40.26 36.13 -43.34
N LEU A 676 40.34 36.36 -44.61
CA LEU A 676 39.60 37.46 -45.30
C LEU A 676 38.10 37.34 -45.17
N MET A 677 37.56 36.12 -45.20
CA MET A 677 36.15 35.86 -44.99
C MET A 677 35.71 35.84 -43.52
N GLY A 678 36.63 36.09 -42.58
CA GLY A 678 36.34 36.05 -41.13
C GLY A 678 36.12 34.67 -40.57
N LEU A 679 36.44 33.60 -41.31
CA LEU A 679 36.26 32.20 -40.88
C LEU A 679 37.37 31.72 -39.93
N THR A 680 38.49 32.41 -39.90
CA THR A 680 39.57 32.21 -38.92
C THR A 680 40.25 33.55 -38.66
N GLN A 681 40.84 33.70 -37.47
CA GLN A 681 41.49 34.95 -37.11
C GLN A 681 42.99 34.90 -37.56
N PRO A 682 43.56 36.02 -38.00
CA PRO A 682 44.97 36.11 -38.23
C PRO A 682 45.72 35.95 -36.88
N THR A 683 47.00 35.60 -36.94
CA THR A 683 47.89 35.62 -35.77
C THR A 683 48.48 37.02 -35.61
N GLU A 684 48.83 37.65 -36.73
CA GLU A 684 49.30 39.04 -36.82
C GLU A 684 48.77 39.67 -38.14
N GLY A 685 48.64 40.98 -38.15
CA GLY A 685 48.16 41.72 -39.30
C GLY A 685 46.71 42.18 -39.23
#